data_5c57012decffa057b3ca94e3163129d4
#
_entry.id   5c57012decffa057b3ca94e3163129d4
#
_cell.length_a   1.000
_cell.length_b   1.000
_cell.length_c   1.000
_cell.angle_alpha   90.00
_cell.angle_beta   90.00
_cell.angle_gamma   90.00
#
_symmetry.space_group_name_H-M   'P 1'
#
loop_
_entity.id
_entity.type
_entity.pdbx_description
1 polymer ?
#
loop_
_entity_poly.entity_id
_entity_poly.type
_entity_poly.pdbx_seq_one_letter_code
_entity_poly.pdbx_strand_id
1 'polypeptide(L)'
;MGTINKKLKDISPIAVEAEAGNAGRVVYDLKTGVLKLEKELVSLPGSKMPLNLKLYYDVTHGGWRLNYEQYLTQKSQIAEWESGTDKPDVIYTDGKMEDRYFYAANQVVHESSLSDADASDYGYFENETCLNIKQTSTGWELEDLSGNVMSFDGNGKLCSVENVYGHTSSVTSGTITDGEGNVCTFERSNGGMTVEIRGYNKRFELLPVTVSGSSGWYMLAEYKAEWDSSGAVLQKSCTDRSFYRLQNNSLACVFDGFTSVEATYSNNKPSVLEKKEYRDYGASVSGEIWTLSLANGETTEKYTDFTHTADNRYSYKDRKGIKTEYGLVRYDSNHPDLLKYASITVDGLCKAPDRTVTSNYLVESYVPNLGTVTDFTTISVEDEIERMNINYDTSAITNKNGLTIAMFNLLSSQELLNMFLGMKKGTRIISVYMNAFCYDEGAMPLKFRGYELKNLAPVVCTDFRDEDGNSRYKTYTVYQVDFFGITPYALKETTQLVKGNKRYVSYKYYNSKFELVKEKGYDGVEKQYTYDADGLMTGERVGSDTAYVKTDYAFEQKTEAGEKVYEEKSTFYVDGQERSARNVYDGKKELKYTEDAKGNKTTPVFANDLLTSIKVNGTEKTSYEYENNRLTKLTHNGTKFRFGYGLGYLGSIGYETLNSLYNKRIESNTLTLSSTDDEKTVQYDTDVNGYVERYTYDKNGRLLGKKEKKAGTSSYASVIENTYLEAEDGGLKPSVLEEIVDNKAGLKYTYTYDKNRKHATKVTVTNTAGGAQKYVKNISYDGYDRVTTENYGSAIYSRTVSYPDSNDSPQERFERVKHTVNGISASNTTYEYDGLNRLTKEKVGKSSSSSSLVFENRYEYYAGKSGTNETTGLVRKEEYYLKNITAPQGSIEYEYDANGNVTEIKNLLDTGKNVSYEYDSLNRLTKETNFAIGNEWRYTYDNGGNITKKEEYNPATYCRRQ
;
A
#
# COMPACT_ATOMS: atom_id res chain seq x y z
N MET A 1 8.82 -6.54 13.80
CA MET A 1 8.26 -7.91 13.73
C MET A 1 7.05 -7.98 12.82
N GLY A 2 5.99 -7.20 13.02
CA GLY A 2 4.80 -7.24 12.16
C GLY A 2 5.08 -7.15 10.66
N THR A 3 6.02 -6.30 10.23
CA THR A 3 6.42 -6.18 8.82
C THR A 3 7.16 -7.43 8.30
N ILE A 4 7.93 -8.09 9.15
CA ILE A 4 8.65 -9.33 8.82
C ILE A 4 7.65 -10.47 8.64
N ASN A 5 6.75 -10.65 9.59
CA ASN A 5 5.72 -11.67 9.51
C ASN A 5 4.71 -11.39 8.39
N LYS A 6 4.37 -10.14 8.12
CA LYS A 6 3.50 -9.78 7.00
C LYS A 6 4.10 -10.17 5.66
N LYS A 7 5.42 -10.04 5.48
CA LYS A 7 6.13 -10.52 4.27
C LYS A 7 6.20 -12.05 4.20
N LEU A 8 6.22 -12.74 5.34
CA LEU A 8 6.35 -14.19 5.40
C LEU A 8 5.00 -14.90 5.44
N LYS A 9 3.95 -14.20 5.90
CA LYS A 9 2.61 -14.72 6.15
C LYS A 9 1.53 -13.80 5.60
N ASP A 10 1.71 -13.25 4.42
CA ASP A 10 0.60 -12.60 3.72
C ASP A 10 -0.38 -13.70 3.25
N ILE A 11 -0.97 -14.36 4.24
CA ILE A 11 -2.08 -15.29 4.03
C ILE A 11 -3.31 -14.41 3.93
N SER A 12 -3.59 -13.93 2.73
CA SER A 12 -4.89 -13.35 2.44
C SER A 12 -5.96 -14.39 2.76
N PRO A 13 -7.07 -14.03 3.35
CA PRO A 13 -8.15 -14.99 3.59
C PRO A 13 -8.54 -15.65 2.28
N ILE A 14 -8.80 -16.97 2.30
CA ILE A 14 -9.33 -17.69 1.16
C ILE A 14 -10.80 -17.34 1.07
N ALA A 15 -11.08 -16.20 0.53
CA ALA A 15 -12.41 -15.62 0.57
C ALA A 15 -12.79 -15.03 -0.78
N VAL A 16 -14.08 -14.95 -1.00
CA VAL A 16 -14.69 -14.09 -2.01
C VAL A 16 -15.26 -12.89 -1.29
N GLU A 17 -14.89 -11.70 -1.74
CA GLU A 17 -15.31 -10.44 -1.14
C GLU A 17 -16.16 -9.65 -2.12
N ALA A 18 -17.21 -8.99 -1.61
CA ALA A 18 -18.05 -8.09 -2.38
C ALA A 18 -18.45 -6.89 -1.52
N GLU A 19 -18.25 -5.68 -2.06
CA GLU A 19 -18.61 -4.44 -1.38
C GLU A 19 -20.05 -4.06 -1.66
N ALA A 20 -20.85 -3.87 -0.61
CA ALA A 20 -22.23 -3.41 -0.68
C ALA A 20 -22.34 -1.89 -0.39
N GLY A 21 -21.43 -1.10 -0.96
CA GLY A 21 -21.36 0.35 -0.73
C GLY A 21 -21.22 0.68 0.75
N ASN A 22 -22.03 1.63 1.23
CA ASN A 22 -21.99 2.01 2.65
C ASN A 22 -22.53 0.94 3.61
N ALA A 23 -23.20 -0.11 3.12
CA ALA A 23 -23.67 -1.18 3.99
C ALA A 23 -22.55 -2.13 4.46
N GLY A 24 -21.38 -2.03 3.88
CA GLY A 24 -20.17 -2.76 4.27
C GLY A 24 -19.75 -3.82 3.28
N ARG A 25 -18.77 -4.61 3.69
CA ARG A 25 -18.13 -5.68 2.91
C ARG A 25 -18.69 -7.03 3.33
N VAL A 26 -19.08 -7.81 2.35
CA VAL A 26 -19.48 -9.21 2.51
C VAL A 26 -18.31 -10.10 2.17
N VAL A 27 -17.95 -11.00 3.08
CA VAL A 27 -16.83 -11.91 2.95
C VAL A 27 -17.35 -13.34 3.00
N TYR A 28 -17.19 -14.08 1.92
CA TYR A 28 -17.46 -15.50 1.90
C TYR A 28 -16.18 -16.29 2.12
N ASP A 29 -15.99 -16.82 3.31
CA ASP A 29 -14.87 -17.69 3.64
C ASP A 29 -15.05 -19.06 2.99
N LEU A 30 -14.22 -19.39 2.02
CA LEU A 30 -14.28 -20.66 1.28
C LEU A 30 -13.88 -21.86 2.14
N LYS A 31 -13.09 -21.68 3.22
CA LYS A 31 -12.68 -22.76 4.13
C LYS A 31 -13.86 -23.21 4.99
N THR A 32 -14.50 -22.27 5.64
CA THR A 32 -15.60 -22.54 6.57
C THR A 32 -16.95 -22.66 5.86
N GLY A 33 -17.07 -22.07 4.67
CA GLY A 33 -18.34 -21.96 3.96
C GLY A 33 -19.31 -20.96 4.59
N VAL A 34 -18.81 -20.04 5.41
CA VAL A 34 -19.60 -19.03 6.14
C VAL A 34 -19.53 -17.68 5.42
N LEU A 35 -20.66 -17.02 5.34
CA LEU A 35 -20.77 -15.65 4.85
C LEU A 35 -20.77 -14.69 6.03
N LYS A 36 -19.83 -13.76 6.03
CA LYS A 36 -19.62 -12.76 7.08
C LYS A 36 -19.88 -11.35 6.53
N LEU A 37 -20.26 -10.45 7.41
CA LEU A 37 -20.33 -9.02 7.13
C LEU A 37 -19.27 -8.29 7.95
N GLU A 38 -18.62 -7.32 7.34
CA GLU A 38 -17.80 -6.30 7.99
C GLU A 38 -18.32 -4.93 7.60
N LYS A 39 -18.72 -4.11 8.60
CA LYS A 39 -19.15 -2.73 8.41
C LYS A 39 -18.39 -1.82 9.37
N GLU A 40 -17.63 -0.88 8.83
CA GLU A 40 -17.06 0.19 9.64
C GLU A 40 -18.18 1.13 10.09
N LEU A 41 -18.28 1.36 11.41
CA LEU A 41 -19.21 2.30 12.00
C LEU A 41 -18.53 3.68 12.12
N VAL A 42 -17.33 3.71 12.70
CA VAL A 42 -16.57 4.94 12.88
C VAL A 42 -15.09 4.65 13.06
N SER A 43 -14.27 5.54 12.51
CA SER A 43 -12.84 5.63 12.81
C SER A 43 -12.57 7.04 13.33
N LEU A 44 -12.26 7.17 14.62
CA LEU A 44 -11.98 8.46 15.23
C LEU A 44 -10.52 8.86 14.98
N PRO A 45 -10.25 10.15 14.81
CA PRO A 45 -8.89 10.64 14.66
C PRO A 45 -8.12 10.60 15.99
N GLY A 46 -6.82 10.41 15.92
CA GLY A 46 -5.94 10.40 17.07
C GLY A 46 -4.71 9.53 16.88
N SER A 47 -3.78 9.57 17.84
CA SER A 47 -2.52 8.82 17.85
C SER A 47 -2.43 7.81 18.99
N LYS A 48 -3.29 7.92 20.00
CA LYS A 48 -3.23 7.11 21.21
C LYS A 48 -4.29 6.01 21.18
N MET A 49 -4.22 5.12 20.20
CA MET A 49 -5.22 4.06 19.97
C MET A 49 -6.65 4.61 19.87
N PRO A 50 -6.94 5.52 18.93
CA PRO A 50 -8.28 6.06 18.74
C PRO A 50 -9.28 4.97 18.42
N LEU A 51 -10.55 5.20 18.80
CA LEU A 51 -11.62 4.25 18.56
C LEU A 51 -11.80 3.98 17.06
N ASN A 52 -11.59 2.73 16.65
CA ASN A 52 -11.95 2.22 15.35
C ASN A 52 -13.00 1.12 15.54
N LEU A 53 -14.26 1.49 15.36
CA LEU A 53 -15.39 0.62 15.68
C LEU A 53 -15.96 0.01 14.42
N LYS A 54 -15.98 -1.33 14.40
CA LYS A 54 -16.56 -2.12 13.32
C LYS A 54 -17.64 -3.04 13.83
N LEU A 55 -18.66 -3.22 13.02
CA LEU A 55 -19.74 -4.18 13.24
C LEU A 55 -19.51 -5.38 12.33
N TYR A 56 -19.58 -6.56 12.91
CA TYR A 56 -19.50 -7.85 12.23
C TYR A 56 -20.79 -8.61 12.38
N TYR A 57 -21.10 -9.41 11.36
CA TYR A 57 -22.08 -10.47 11.47
C TYR A 57 -21.45 -11.79 11.07
N ASP A 58 -21.48 -12.74 11.99
CA ASP A 58 -21.04 -14.12 11.76
C ASP A 58 -21.94 -15.08 12.55
N VAL A 59 -22.64 -15.97 11.83
CA VAL A 59 -23.57 -16.92 12.45
C VAL A 59 -22.87 -17.91 13.38
N THR A 60 -21.62 -18.26 13.09
CA THR A 60 -20.84 -19.22 13.89
C THR A 60 -20.36 -18.62 15.21
N HIS A 61 -20.24 -17.30 15.28
CA HIS A 61 -19.81 -16.55 16.46
C HIS A 61 -20.97 -15.82 17.17
N GLY A 62 -22.21 -16.27 16.97
CA GLY A 62 -23.36 -15.74 17.67
C GLY A 62 -24.00 -14.48 17.08
N GLY A 63 -23.74 -14.19 15.81
CA GLY A 63 -24.41 -13.15 15.04
C GLY A 63 -23.71 -11.77 15.10
N TRP A 64 -24.45 -10.72 15.42
CA TRP A 64 -23.95 -9.34 15.44
C TRP A 64 -22.96 -9.10 16.59
N ARG A 65 -21.75 -8.61 16.26
CA ARG A 65 -20.72 -8.25 17.24
C ARG A 65 -19.92 -7.02 16.81
N LEU A 66 -19.38 -6.30 17.81
CA LEU A 66 -18.38 -5.27 17.61
C LEU A 66 -16.98 -5.90 17.64
N ASN A 67 -16.03 -5.31 16.93
CA ASN A 67 -14.62 -5.77 16.90
C ASN A 67 -13.94 -5.79 18.30
N TYR A 68 -14.48 -5.12 19.28
CA TYR A 68 -13.99 -5.15 20.66
C TYR A 68 -14.63 -6.28 21.51
N GLU A 69 -15.58 -7.03 20.96
CA GLU A 69 -16.19 -8.17 21.65
C GLU A 69 -15.41 -9.47 21.39
N GLN A 70 -14.10 -9.40 21.53
CA GLN A 70 -13.17 -10.53 21.41
C GLN A 70 -13.24 -11.40 22.64
N TYR A 71 -12.97 -12.69 22.47
CA TYR A 71 -13.06 -13.64 23.59
C TYR A 71 -12.17 -14.86 23.43
N LEU A 72 -11.91 -15.51 24.58
CA LEU A 72 -11.22 -16.79 24.66
C LEU A 72 -12.20 -17.91 25.03
N THR A 73 -12.12 -19.01 24.32
CA THR A 73 -12.87 -20.25 24.66
C THR A 73 -11.86 -21.28 25.17
N GLN A 74 -11.99 -21.67 26.42
CA GLN A 74 -11.11 -22.68 27.03
C GLN A 74 -11.51 -24.10 26.63
N LYS A 75 -10.57 -25.04 26.67
CA LYS A 75 -10.75 -26.46 26.28
C LYS A 75 -12.00 -27.11 26.86
N SER A 76 -12.33 -26.80 28.12
CA SER A 76 -13.52 -27.32 28.82
C SER A 76 -14.83 -26.79 28.24
N GLN A 77 -14.80 -25.65 27.55
CA GLN A 77 -15.97 -24.98 26.97
C GLN A 77 -16.19 -25.37 25.51
N ILE A 78 -15.20 -25.98 24.85
CA ILE A 78 -15.32 -26.43 23.46
C ILE A 78 -16.18 -27.69 23.43
N ALA A 79 -17.42 -27.58 22.92
CA ALA A 79 -18.39 -28.65 22.96
C ALA A 79 -18.12 -29.78 21.97
N GLU A 80 -17.76 -29.43 20.74
CA GLU A 80 -17.51 -30.35 19.64
C GLU A 80 -16.13 -30.11 19.05
N TRP A 81 -15.38 -31.15 18.73
CA TRP A 81 -14.09 -31.09 18.05
C TRP A 81 -13.93 -32.34 17.18
N GLU A 82 -13.22 -32.24 16.08
CA GLU A 82 -13.03 -33.34 15.12
C GLU A 82 -12.33 -34.52 15.80
N SER A 83 -12.94 -35.72 15.71
CA SER A 83 -12.37 -36.89 16.32
C SER A 83 -11.09 -37.34 15.61
N GLY A 84 -10.03 -37.55 16.38
CA GLY A 84 -8.73 -37.98 15.87
C GLY A 84 -7.73 -36.84 15.64
N THR A 85 -8.12 -35.61 16.03
CA THR A 85 -7.22 -34.43 16.05
C THR A 85 -7.07 -33.89 17.47
N ASP A 86 -5.95 -33.26 17.78
CA ASP A 86 -5.70 -32.65 19.07
C ASP A 86 -6.63 -31.46 19.29
N LYS A 87 -7.37 -31.48 20.38
CA LYS A 87 -8.26 -30.38 20.78
C LYS A 87 -7.43 -29.24 21.38
N PRO A 88 -7.54 -28.01 20.87
CA PRO A 88 -6.79 -26.88 21.41
C PRO A 88 -7.13 -26.62 22.88
N ASP A 89 -6.17 -26.10 23.62
CA ASP A 89 -6.36 -25.73 25.01
C ASP A 89 -7.10 -24.41 25.15
N VAL A 90 -6.90 -23.49 24.19
CA VAL A 90 -7.60 -22.22 24.09
C VAL A 90 -7.88 -21.88 22.63
N ILE A 91 -9.07 -21.38 22.35
CA ILE A 91 -9.40 -20.74 21.07
C ILE A 91 -9.56 -19.25 21.34
N TYR A 92 -8.85 -18.42 20.61
CA TYR A 92 -9.02 -16.97 20.62
C TYR A 92 -9.83 -16.56 19.40
N THR A 93 -10.99 -15.99 19.63
CA THR A 93 -11.79 -15.34 18.58
C THR A 93 -11.46 -13.85 18.56
N ASP A 94 -10.83 -13.42 17.48
CA ASP A 94 -10.30 -12.08 17.31
C ASP A 94 -11.37 -11.04 16.95
N GLY A 95 -10.95 -9.79 16.76
CA GLY A 95 -11.84 -8.69 16.41
C GLY A 95 -12.48 -8.78 15.02
N LYS A 96 -12.05 -9.74 14.18
CA LYS A 96 -12.66 -10.03 12.87
C LYS A 96 -13.53 -11.28 12.89
N MET A 97 -13.76 -11.85 14.05
CA MET A 97 -14.45 -13.14 14.25
C MET A 97 -13.73 -14.28 13.56
N GLU A 98 -12.41 -14.32 13.68
CA GLU A 98 -11.56 -15.41 13.24
C GLU A 98 -10.97 -16.14 14.43
N ASP A 99 -10.98 -17.47 14.36
CA ASP A 99 -10.48 -18.30 15.43
C ASP A 99 -8.99 -18.59 15.26
N ARG A 100 -8.26 -18.48 16.39
CA ARG A 100 -6.84 -18.86 16.52
C ARG A 100 -6.71 -19.92 17.59
N TYR A 101 -5.98 -20.97 17.29
CA TYR A 101 -5.91 -22.18 18.11
C TYR A 101 -4.60 -22.25 18.87
N PHE A 102 -4.68 -22.39 20.20
CA PHE A 102 -3.52 -22.46 21.09
C PHE A 102 -3.44 -23.82 21.77
N TYR A 103 -2.25 -24.37 21.78
CA TYR A 103 -1.92 -25.64 22.41
C TYR A 103 -0.92 -25.38 23.54
N ALA A 104 -0.99 -26.16 24.63
CA ALA A 104 -0.16 -25.96 25.80
C ALA A 104 1.32 -26.15 25.48
N ALA A 105 2.13 -25.18 25.90
CA ALA A 105 3.58 -25.18 25.61
C ALA A 105 4.36 -26.25 26.36
N ASN A 106 3.81 -26.85 27.42
CA ASN A 106 4.43 -27.95 28.17
C ASN A 106 4.54 -29.25 27.36
N GLN A 107 3.88 -29.38 26.22
CA GLN A 107 4.09 -30.44 25.25
C GLN A 107 5.33 -30.17 24.38
N VAL A 108 5.84 -28.96 24.41
CA VAL A 108 7.03 -28.52 23.72
C VAL A 108 8.15 -28.37 24.74
N VAL A 109 8.90 -29.41 24.92
CA VAL A 109 10.27 -29.47 25.44
C VAL A 109 10.73 -28.53 26.58
N HIS A 110 11.09 -29.18 27.68
CA HIS A 110 12.16 -28.80 28.62
C HIS A 110 11.86 -27.68 29.62
N GLU A 111 10.73 -27.81 30.28
CA GLU A 111 10.52 -27.18 31.59
C GLU A 111 11.65 -27.47 32.59
N SER A 112 12.31 -28.61 32.49
CA SER A 112 13.38 -29.01 33.41
C SER A 112 14.66 -28.20 33.32
N SER A 113 14.84 -27.41 32.26
CA SER A 113 16.02 -26.56 32.06
C SER A 113 15.75 -25.07 32.27
N LEU A 114 14.49 -24.67 32.49
CA LEU A 114 14.09 -23.29 32.75
C LEU A 114 13.82 -23.07 34.24
N SER A 115 14.05 -21.86 34.72
CA SER A 115 13.52 -21.50 36.03
C SER A 115 11.99 -21.45 36.00
N ASP A 116 11.32 -21.67 37.15
CA ASP A 116 9.88 -21.61 37.25
C ASP A 116 9.28 -20.29 36.71
N ALA A 117 10.02 -19.19 36.86
CA ALA A 117 9.63 -17.89 36.33
C ALA A 117 9.70 -17.83 34.78
N ASP A 118 10.66 -18.52 34.18
CA ASP A 118 10.81 -18.55 32.73
C ASP A 118 9.79 -19.51 32.10
N ALA A 119 9.43 -20.61 32.76
CA ALA A 119 8.42 -21.57 32.29
C ALA A 119 7.03 -20.93 32.21
N SER A 120 6.64 -20.09 33.19
CA SER A 120 5.36 -19.39 33.19
C SER A 120 5.18 -18.38 32.05
N ASP A 121 6.28 -17.90 31.48
CA ASP A 121 6.26 -16.97 30.36
C ASP A 121 5.92 -17.61 29.03
N TYR A 122 5.98 -18.93 28.94
CA TYR A 122 5.78 -19.67 27.68
C TYR A 122 4.37 -20.30 27.55
N GLY A 123 3.49 -20.10 28.41
CA GLY A 123 2.09 -20.58 28.44
C GLY A 123 1.63 -21.44 27.27
N TYR A 124 0.95 -20.86 26.33
CA TYR A 124 0.43 -21.52 25.14
C TYR A 124 0.99 -20.88 23.87
N PHE A 125 1.04 -21.63 22.77
CA PHE A 125 1.49 -21.10 21.50
C PHE A 125 0.51 -21.42 20.36
N GLU A 126 0.54 -20.58 19.34
CA GLU A 126 -0.19 -20.70 18.10
C GLU A 126 0.80 -20.64 16.93
N ASN A 127 0.72 -21.64 16.04
CA ASN A 127 1.76 -21.85 15.03
C ASN A 127 1.67 -20.92 13.81
N GLU A 128 0.50 -20.32 13.52
CA GLU A 128 0.30 -19.59 12.27
C GLU A 128 0.61 -18.10 12.38
N THR A 129 0.25 -17.44 13.48
CA THR A 129 0.28 -15.98 13.59
C THR A 129 1.34 -15.45 14.54
N CYS A 130 2.06 -16.34 15.21
CA CYS A 130 3.07 -16.00 16.23
C CYS A 130 2.49 -15.16 17.38
N LEU A 131 1.25 -15.37 17.71
CA LEU A 131 0.62 -14.83 18.91
C LEU A 131 1.10 -15.59 20.12
N ASN A 132 1.15 -14.92 21.27
CA ASN A 132 1.55 -15.52 22.53
C ASN A 132 0.47 -15.27 23.58
N ILE A 133 -0.04 -16.33 24.16
CA ILE A 133 -1.06 -16.27 25.22
C ILE A 133 -0.54 -16.92 26.50
N LYS A 134 -0.80 -16.30 27.61
CA LYS A 134 -0.50 -16.84 28.94
C LYS A 134 -1.67 -16.66 29.91
N GLN A 135 -1.84 -17.61 30.80
CA GLN A 135 -2.79 -17.52 31.91
C GLN A 135 -2.17 -16.72 33.06
N THR A 136 -2.91 -15.78 33.61
CA THR A 136 -2.52 -14.98 34.76
C THR A 136 -3.37 -15.37 36.01
N SER A 137 -3.04 -14.80 37.17
CA SER A 137 -3.83 -15.03 38.38
C SER A 137 -5.27 -14.47 38.32
N THR A 138 -5.54 -13.55 37.40
CA THR A 138 -6.84 -12.87 37.26
C THR A 138 -7.57 -13.14 35.95
N GLY A 139 -6.90 -13.77 34.99
CA GLY A 139 -7.45 -14.04 33.66
C GLY A 139 -6.39 -14.47 32.67
N TRP A 140 -6.33 -13.82 31.52
CA TRP A 140 -5.39 -14.15 30.45
C TRP A 140 -4.79 -12.90 29.81
N GLU A 141 -3.59 -13.02 29.32
CA GLU A 141 -2.93 -12.02 28.48
C GLU A 141 -2.54 -12.63 27.13
N LEU A 142 -2.82 -11.91 26.04
CA LEU A 142 -2.41 -12.24 24.69
C LEU A 142 -1.61 -11.09 24.11
N GLU A 143 -0.41 -11.38 23.64
CA GLU A 143 0.45 -10.41 22.97
C GLU A 143 0.46 -10.67 21.46
N ASP A 144 0.18 -9.62 20.66
CA ASP A 144 0.23 -9.70 19.20
C ASP A 144 1.60 -9.32 18.65
N LEU A 145 1.77 -9.48 17.31
CA LEU A 145 3.03 -9.21 16.63
C LEU A 145 3.47 -7.73 16.65
N SER A 146 2.56 -6.83 16.93
CA SER A 146 2.84 -5.39 17.05
C SER A 146 3.25 -5.02 18.47
N GLY A 147 3.23 -5.99 19.40
CA GLY A 147 3.50 -5.82 20.82
C GLY A 147 2.32 -5.22 21.57
N ASN A 148 1.11 -5.30 21.00
CA ASN A 148 -0.09 -4.98 21.77
C ASN A 148 -0.39 -6.13 22.71
N VAL A 149 -0.75 -5.79 23.95
CA VAL A 149 -1.16 -6.74 24.97
C VAL A 149 -2.67 -6.62 25.19
N MET A 150 -3.37 -7.72 24.94
CA MET A 150 -4.79 -7.86 25.17
C MET A 150 -5.02 -8.61 26.48
N SER A 151 -5.74 -8.01 27.42
CA SER A 151 -6.06 -8.62 28.72
C SER A 151 -7.50 -9.12 28.69
N PHE A 152 -7.71 -10.35 29.18
CA PHE A 152 -9.01 -10.99 29.27
C PHE A 152 -9.30 -11.38 30.72
N ASP A 153 -10.58 -11.36 31.10
CA ASP A 153 -11.01 -11.82 32.42
C ASP A 153 -10.94 -13.36 32.54
N GLY A 154 -11.24 -13.90 33.71
CA GLY A 154 -11.27 -15.34 33.97
C GLY A 154 -12.31 -16.12 33.16
N ASN A 155 -13.32 -15.42 32.59
CA ASN A 155 -14.31 -15.97 31.68
C ASN A 155 -13.91 -15.86 30.20
N GLY A 156 -12.75 -15.29 29.92
CA GLY A 156 -12.21 -15.13 28.57
C GLY A 156 -12.74 -13.92 27.81
N LYS A 157 -13.36 -12.92 28.48
CA LYS A 157 -13.80 -11.67 27.83
C LYS A 157 -12.70 -10.64 27.79
N LEU A 158 -12.54 -9.95 26.67
CA LEU A 158 -11.60 -8.83 26.53
C LEU A 158 -11.92 -7.71 27.56
N CYS A 159 -10.90 -7.27 28.29
CA CYS A 159 -10.97 -6.19 29.25
C CYS A 159 -10.21 -4.96 28.79
N SER A 160 -9.06 -5.14 28.16
CA SER A 160 -8.24 -4.03 27.64
C SER A 160 -7.30 -4.46 26.52
N VAL A 161 -6.90 -3.47 25.75
CA VAL A 161 -5.81 -3.58 24.77
C VAL A 161 -4.83 -2.46 25.07
N GLU A 162 -3.55 -2.79 25.28
CA GLU A 162 -2.48 -1.85 25.49
C GLU A 162 -1.44 -1.98 24.37
N ASN A 163 -1.01 -0.87 23.78
CA ASN A 163 0.02 -0.87 22.76
C ASN A 163 1.43 -0.72 23.36
N VAL A 164 2.46 -0.80 22.53
CA VAL A 164 3.88 -0.67 22.93
C VAL A 164 4.24 0.70 23.52
N TYR A 165 3.36 1.69 23.39
CA TYR A 165 3.54 3.03 23.95
C TYR A 165 2.87 3.21 25.32
N GLY A 166 2.16 2.17 25.81
CA GLY A 166 1.41 2.21 27.06
C GLY A 166 0.06 2.90 26.96
N HIS A 167 -0.43 3.15 25.72
CA HIS A 167 -1.80 3.61 25.53
C HIS A 167 -2.75 2.44 25.68
N THR A 168 -3.83 2.63 26.43
CA THR A 168 -4.77 1.57 26.77
C THR A 168 -6.17 1.91 26.32
N SER A 169 -6.79 1.00 25.55
CA SER A 169 -8.24 0.98 25.34
C SER A 169 -8.86 -0.01 26.31
N SER A 170 -9.87 0.39 27.08
CA SER A 170 -10.56 -0.47 28.02
C SER A 170 -11.94 -0.89 27.52
N VAL A 171 -12.33 -2.12 27.83
CA VAL A 171 -13.60 -2.71 27.44
C VAL A 171 -14.32 -3.23 28.67
N THR A 172 -15.54 -2.80 28.87
CA THR A 172 -16.42 -3.27 29.95
C THR A 172 -17.72 -3.79 29.35
N SER A 173 -18.65 -4.24 30.23
CA SER A 173 -19.98 -4.65 29.77
C SER A 173 -20.77 -3.43 29.27
N GLY A 174 -20.71 -3.15 27.94
CA GLY A 174 -21.45 -2.07 27.29
C GLY A 174 -20.71 -0.74 27.15
N THR A 175 -19.40 -0.69 27.47
CA THR A 175 -18.60 0.53 27.27
C THR A 175 -17.21 0.19 26.77
N ILE A 176 -16.75 0.98 25.78
CA ILE A 176 -15.38 0.98 25.27
C ILE A 176 -14.83 2.39 25.49
N THR A 177 -13.67 2.50 26.12
CA THR A 177 -12.95 3.77 26.25
C THR A 177 -11.62 3.60 25.53
N ASP A 178 -11.35 4.43 24.54
CA ASP A 178 -10.09 4.37 23.78
C ASP A 178 -8.94 5.08 24.51
N GLY A 179 -7.72 4.95 23.96
CA GLY A 179 -6.53 5.56 24.55
C GLY A 179 -6.50 7.09 24.47
N GLU A 180 -7.38 7.72 23.69
CA GLU A 180 -7.60 9.16 23.66
C GLU A 180 -8.59 9.64 24.72
N GLY A 181 -9.28 8.70 25.38
CA GLY A 181 -10.32 8.96 26.37
C GLY A 181 -11.71 9.13 25.77
N ASN A 182 -11.91 8.80 24.50
CA ASN A 182 -13.23 8.82 23.90
C ASN A 182 -14.05 7.62 24.38
N VAL A 183 -15.30 7.86 24.74
CA VAL A 183 -16.19 6.84 25.29
C VAL A 183 -17.25 6.45 24.26
N CYS A 184 -17.32 5.16 23.98
CA CYS A 184 -18.39 4.52 23.22
C CYS A 184 -19.22 3.67 24.17
N THR A 185 -20.52 3.85 24.19
CA THR A 185 -21.46 2.98 24.91
C THR A 185 -22.25 2.14 23.92
N PHE A 186 -22.53 0.88 24.26
CA PHE A 186 -23.36 0.01 23.44
C PHE A 186 -24.30 -0.81 24.29
N GLU A 187 -25.51 -1.00 23.80
CA GLU A 187 -26.57 -1.74 24.47
C GLU A 187 -27.28 -2.67 23.49
N ARG A 188 -27.59 -3.88 23.93
CA ARG A 188 -28.35 -4.87 23.15
C ARG A 188 -29.76 -4.96 23.67
N SER A 189 -30.73 -4.74 22.80
CA SER A 189 -32.16 -4.86 23.16
C SER A 189 -32.98 -5.34 21.97
N ASN A 190 -34.00 -6.14 22.23
CA ASN A 190 -34.99 -6.59 21.21
C ASN A 190 -34.39 -7.18 19.93
N GLY A 191 -33.24 -7.89 20.04
CA GLY A 191 -32.53 -8.48 18.91
C GLY A 191 -31.71 -7.50 18.09
N GLY A 192 -31.62 -6.25 18.53
CA GLY A 192 -30.84 -5.18 17.93
C GLY A 192 -29.71 -4.68 18.82
N MET A 193 -29.06 -3.60 18.41
CA MET A 193 -27.99 -2.95 19.14
C MET A 193 -28.03 -1.44 18.93
N THR A 194 -27.79 -0.68 19.99
CA THR A 194 -27.56 0.76 19.92
C THR A 194 -26.13 1.04 20.34
N VAL A 195 -25.46 1.92 19.59
CA VAL A 195 -24.10 2.36 19.86
C VAL A 195 -24.08 3.89 19.90
N GLU A 196 -23.47 4.50 20.92
CA GLU A 196 -23.38 5.94 21.08
C GLU A 196 -21.95 6.39 21.33
N ILE A 197 -21.52 7.42 20.60
CA ILE A 197 -20.25 8.11 20.78
C ILE A 197 -20.57 9.60 20.99
N ARG A 198 -20.94 9.94 22.23
CA ARG A 198 -21.52 11.25 22.55
C ARG A 198 -20.57 12.41 22.27
N GLY A 199 -19.25 12.22 22.50
CA GLY A 199 -18.24 13.23 22.19
C GLY A 199 -18.20 13.66 20.73
N TYR A 200 -18.63 12.80 19.83
CA TYR A 200 -18.71 13.04 18.39
C TYR A 200 -20.12 13.20 17.83
N ASN A 201 -21.13 13.27 18.71
CA ASN A 201 -22.53 13.39 18.31
C ASN A 201 -23.02 12.26 17.40
N LYS A 202 -22.43 11.05 17.52
CA LYS A 202 -22.77 9.89 16.69
C LYS A 202 -23.58 8.86 17.47
N ARG A 203 -24.62 8.35 16.81
CA ARG A 203 -25.45 7.25 17.30
C ARG A 203 -25.78 6.30 16.16
N PHE A 204 -25.63 5.01 16.39
CA PHE A 204 -25.97 3.93 15.47
C PHE A 204 -27.06 3.07 16.11
N GLU A 205 -28.08 2.73 15.32
CA GLU A 205 -29.16 1.87 15.78
C GLU A 205 -29.33 0.71 14.78
N LEU A 206 -28.96 -0.50 15.19
CA LEU A 206 -29.27 -1.74 14.47
C LEU A 206 -30.55 -2.31 15.03
N LEU A 207 -31.62 -2.34 14.24
CA LEU A 207 -32.94 -2.74 14.67
C LEU A 207 -33.56 -3.73 13.67
N PRO A 208 -34.35 -4.74 14.13
CA PRO A 208 -35.20 -5.50 13.24
C PRO A 208 -36.28 -4.57 12.64
N VAL A 209 -36.52 -4.69 11.34
CA VAL A 209 -37.50 -3.87 10.62
C VAL A 209 -38.44 -4.72 9.78
N THR A 210 -39.67 -4.18 9.58
CA THR A 210 -40.64 -4.80 8.68
C THR A 210 -40.41 -4.30 7.25
N VAL A 211 -40.13 -5.25 6.33
CA VAL A 211 -39.99 -4.98 4.90
C VAL A 211 -41.18 -5.62 4.16
N SER A 212 -41.80 -4.87 3.24
CA SER A 212 -42.92 -5.35 2.46
C SER A 212 -42.56 -6.63 1.69
N GLY A 213 -43.35 -7.69 1.87
CA GLY A 213 -43.21 -8.95 1.15
C GLY A 213 -42.00 -9.84 1.59
N SER A 214 -41.30 -9.51 2.67
CA SER A 214 -40.10 -10.24 3.09
C SER A 214 -39.84 -10.11 4.59
N SER A 215 -39.33 -11.14 5.23
CA SER A 215 -39.03 -11.18 6.65
C SER A 215 -37.53 -11.30 6.92
N GLY A 216 -37.12 -11.13 8.19
CA GLY A 216 -35.73 -11.31 8.63
C GLY A 216 -34.81 -10.13 8.33
N TRP A 217 -35.36 -8.95 8.17
CA TRP A 217 -34.60 -7.74 7.90
C TRP A 217 -34.20 -7.01 9.17
N TYR A 218 -33.00 -6.44 9.10
CA TYR A 218 -32.41 -5.48 10.04
C TYR A 218 -32.08 -4.22 9.30
N MET A 219 -32.19 -3.08 9.96
CA MET A 219 -31.72 -1.78 9.49
C MET A 219 -30.68 -1.25 10.47
N LEU A 220 -29.53 -0.87 9.97
CA LEU A 220 -28.56 -0.03 10.66
C LEU A 220 -28.80 1.41 10.22
N ALA A 221 -29.20 2.25 11.15
CA ALA A 221 -29.36 3.68 10.92
C ALA A 221 -28.26 4.44 11.65
N GLU A 222 -27.59 5.33 10.96
CA GLU A 222 -26.62 6.27 11.52
C GLU A 222 -27.28 7.61 11.75
N TYR A 223 -27.03 8.19 12.94
CA TYR A 223 -27.61 9.47 13.34
C TYR A 223 -26.53 10.43 13.83
N LYS A 224 -26.70 11.71 13.48
CA LYS A 224 -26.17 12.80 14.27
C LYS A 224 -27.15 13.05 15.41
N ALA A 225 -26.68 12.92 16.64
CA ALA A 225 -27.55 12.98 17.83
C ALA A 225 -27.02 13.97 18.87
N GLU A 226 -27.93 14.56 19.62
CA GLU A 226 -27.64 15.42 20.76
C GLU A 226 -28.33 14.85 22.02
N TRP A 227 -27.70 15.00 23.17
CA TRP A 227 -28.17 14.48 24.45
C TRP A 227 -28.33 15.60 25.45
N ASP A 228 -29.28 15.45 26.35
CA ASP A 228 -29.41 16.32 27.51
C ASP A 228 -28.41 15.95 28.62
N SER A 229 -28.45 16.70 29.71
CA SER A 229 -27.57 16.47 30.87
C SER A 229 -27.86 15.17 31.63
N SER A 230 -29.03 14.55 31.41
CA SER A 230 -29.38 13.24 31.96
C SER A 230 -28.94 12.09 31.06
N GLY A 231 -28.46 12.39 29.84
CA GLY A 231 -28.07 11.42 28.85
C GLY A 231 -29.22 10.92 27.95
N ALA A 232 -30.38 11.57 28.02
CA ALA A 232 -31.47 11.27 27.07
C ALA A 232 -31.25 11.97 25.73
N VAL A 233 -31.64 11.32 24.63
CA VAL A 233 -31.52 11.91 23.30
C VAL A 233 -32.53 13.05 23.14
N LEU A 234 -32.01 14.26 22.97
CA LEU A 234 -32.81 15.47 22.71
C LEU A 234 -33.27 15.56 21.28
N GLN A 235 -32.31 15.31 20.35
CA GLN A 235 -32.54 15.41 18.92
C GLN A 235 -31.66 14.40 18.20
N LYS A 236 -32.20 13.80 17.14
CA LYS A 236 -31.42 12.98 16.23
C LYS A 236 -31.88 13.18 14.78
N SER A 237 -30.93 13.28 13.87
CA SER A 237 -31.16 13.31 12.41
C SER A 237 -30.42 12.15 11.76
N CYS A 238 -31.15 11.37 10.97
CA CYS A 238 -30.55 10.23 10.27
C CYS A 238 -29.69 10.70 9.12
N THR A 239 -28.43 10.24 9.09
CA THR A 239 -27.44 10.57 8.06
C THR A 239 -27.28 9.45 7.05
N ASP A 240 -27.44 8.20 7.47
CA ASP A 240 -27.30 7.03 6.58
C ASP A 240 -28.16 5.85 7.04
N ARG A 241 -28.41 4.91 6.11
CA ARG A 241 -29.14 3.66 6.38
C ARG A 241 -28.60 2.51 5.54
N SER A 242 -28.45 1.37 6.20
CA SER A 242 -28.09 0.11 5.57
C SER A 242 -29.05 -0.99 6.02
N PHE A 243 -29.35 -1.92 5.12
CA PHE A 243 -30.33 -2.98 5.34
C PHE A 243 -29.67 -4.35 5.20
N TYR A 244 -30.01 -5.26 6.11
CA TYR A 244 -29.45 -6.62 6.18
C TYR A 244 -30.55 -7.64 6.29
N ARG A 245 -30.57 -8.64 5.44
CA ARG A 245 -31.51 -9.75 5.55
C ARG A 245 -30.84 -11.01 6.03
N LEU A 246 -31.40 -11.61 7.04
CA LEU A 246 -31.03 -12.93 7.54
C LEU A 246 -32.07 -13.97 7.09
N GLN A 247 -31.59 -15.08 6.59
CA GLN A 247 -32.40 -16.25 6.24
C GLN A 247 -31.86 -17.47 6.99
N ASN A 248 -32.65 -18.06 7.86
CA ASN A 248 -32.22 -19.14 8.76
C ASN A 248 -30.93 -18.76 9.54
N ASN A 249 -30.86 -17.55 10.05
CA ASN A 249 -29.72 -16.94 10.72
C ASN A 249 -28.47 -16.74 9.84
N SER A 250 -28.53 -17.06 8.55
CA SER A 250 -27.42 -16.78 7.62
C SER A 250 -27.64 -15.47 6.87
N LEU A 251 -26.59 -14.71 6.60
CA LEU A 251 -26.65 -13.46 5.89
C LEU A 251 -27.08 -13.70 4.43
N ALA A 252 -28.23 -13.15 4.03
CA ALA A 252 -28.80 -13.38 2.70
C ALA A 252 -28.80 -12.15 1.79
N CYS A 253 -28.79 -10.94 2.35
CA CYS A 253 -28.71 -9.73 1.57
C CYS A 253 -28.12 -8.59 2.42
N VAL A 254 -27.28 -7.76 1.80
CA VAL A 254 -26.76 -6.49 2.33
C VAL A 254 -27.06 -5.41 1.32
N PHE A 255 -27.63 -4.28 1.76
CA PHE A 255 -28.14 -3.24 0.84
C PHE A 255 -27.99 -1.83 1.46
N ASP A 256 -27.38 -0.89 0.73
CA ASP A 256 -27.22 0.51 1.13
C ASP A 256 -28.20 1.49 0.47
N GLY A 257 -29.13 0.98 -0.33
CA GLY A 257 -30.05 1.78 -1.14
C GLY A 257 -29.61 1.93 -2.60
N PHE A 258 -28.33 1.74 -2.92
CA PHE A 258 -27.79 1.82 -4.28
C PHE A 258 -27.03 0.58 -4.71
N THR A 259 -26.57 -0.21 -3.76
CA THR A 259 -25.79 -1.42 -4.01
C THR A 259 -26.32 -2.53 -3.13
N SER A 260 -26.56 -3.71 -3.68
CA SER A 260 -26.81 -4.92 -2.89
C SER A 260 -25.78 -5.99 -3.15
N VAL A 261 -25.52 -6.80 -2.10
CA VAL A 261 -24.85 -8.09 -2.21
C VAL A 261 -25.82 -9.14 -1.70
N GLU A 262 -26.23 -10.05 -2.57
CA GLU A 262 -27.23 -11.08 -2.32
C GLU A 262 -26.61 -12.46 -2.39
N ALA A 263 -26.92 -13.31 -1.42
CA ALA A 263 -26.51 -14.71 -1.40
C ALA A 263 -27.69 -15.65 -1.62
N THR A 264 -27.52 -16.62 -2.50
CA THR A 264 -28.43 -17.75 -2.67
C THR A 264 -27.81 -18.99 -2.01
N TYR A 265 -28.63 -19.72 -1.27
CA TYR A 265 -28.17 -20.89 -0.51
C TYR A 265 -28.66 -22.20 -1.11
N SER A 266 -27.77 -23.20 -1.11
CA SER A 266 -28.09 -24.60 -1.40
C SER A 266 -27.46 -25.46 -0.31
N ASN A 267 -28.23 -26.33 0.32
CA ASN A 267 -27.78 -27.17 1.43
C ASN A 267 -27.08 -26.40 2.56
N ASN A 268 -27.65 -25.24 2.94
CA ASN A 268 -27.13 -24.31 3.96
C ASN A 268 -25.76 -23.68 3.66
N LYS A 269 -25.25 -23.81 2.44
CA LYS A 269 -24.04 -23.13 1.99
C LYS A 269 -24.37 -22.14 0.87
N PRO A 270 -23.70 -20.99 0.78
CA PRO A 270 -23.82 -20.09 -0.35
C PRO A 270 -23.47 -20.81 -1.65
N SER A 271 -24.37 -20.75 -2.62
CA SER A 271 -24.17 -21.30 -3.97
C SER A 271 -23.97 -20.22 -5.02
N VAL A 272 -24.47 -19.03 -4.75
CA VAL A 272 -24.27 -17.82 -5.56
C VAL A 272 -24.08 -16.64 -4.62
N LEU A 273 -23.10 -15.80 -4.92
CA LEU A 273 -22.93 -14.48 -4.33
C LEU A 273 -23.01 -13.47 -5.48
N GLU A 274 -23.93 -12.51 -5.41
CA GLU A 274 -24.23 -11.59 -6.50
C GLU A 274 -24.28 -10.16 -5.99
N LYS A 275 -23.49 -9.26 -6.60
CA LYS A 275 -23.55 -7.82 -6.36
C LYS A 275 -24.38 -7.17 -7.46
N LYS A 276 -25.34 -6.35 -7.03
CA LYS A 276 -26.18 -5.57 -7.94
C LYS A 276 -26.07 -4.09 -7.62
N GLU A 277 -26.15 -3.29 -8.65
CA GLU A 277 -26.12 -1.83 -8.58
C GLU A 277 -27.44 -1.25 -9.08
N TYR A 278 -27.86 -0.15 -8.48
CA TYR A 278 -29.15 0.50 -8.76
C TYR A 278 -28.92 1.95 -9.16
N ARG A 279 -29.71 2.45 -10.14
CA ARG A 279 -29.62 3.83 -10.57
C ARG A 279 -30.15 4.78 -9.51
N ASP A 280 -31.34 4.48 -9.00
CA ASP A 280 -32.07 5.31 -8.06
C ASP A 280 -31.98 4.72 -6.66
N TYR A 281 -32.15 5.57 -5.64
CA TYR A 281 -32.19 5.10 -4.26
C TYR A 281 -33.38 4.16 -4.03
N GLY A 282 -33.11 2.94 -3.74
CA GLY A 282 -34.06 1.84 -3.71
C GLY A 282 -34.76 1.59 -2.38
N ALA A 283 -34.68 2.49 -1.40
CA ALA A 283 -35.35 2.32 -0.10
C ALA A 283 -36.34 3.45 0.17
N SER A 284 -37.55 3.09 0.54
CA SER A 284 -38.61 4.04 0.95
C SER A 284 -39.39 3.48 2.12
N VAL A 285 -40.02 4.34 2.90
CA VAL A 285 -40.80 3.93 4.10
C VAL A 285 -42.18 4.59 4.07
N SER A 286 -43.21 3.81 4.42
CA SER A 286 -44.54 4.28 4.65
C SER A 286 -45.02 3.79 6.02
N GLY A 287 -45.16 4.71 6.97
CA GLY A 287 -45.37 4.37 8.35
C GLY A 287 -44.12 3.61 8.91
N GLU A 288 -44.32 2.38 9.36
CA GLU A 288 -43.26 1.51 9.89
C GLU A 288 -42.82 0.44 8.87
N ILE A 289 -43.36 0.44 7.66
CA ILE A 289 -43.10 -0.57 6.65
C ILE A 289 -42.15 -0.01 5.59
N TRP A 290 -41.02 -0.68 5.43
CA TRP A 290 -40.05 -0.39 4.39
C TRP A 290 -40.36 -1.10 3.07
N THR A 291 -40.11 -0.44 1.98
CA THR A 291 -40.10 -1.01 0.63
C THR A 291 -38.71 -0.91 0.05
N LEU A 292 -38.13 -2.05 -0.31
CA LEU A 292 -36.78 -2.14 -0.90
C LEU A 292 -36.89 -2.59 -2.35
N SER A 293 -36.40 -1.78 -3.28
CA SER A 293 -36.50 -2.00 -4.72
C SER A 293 -35.36 -2.84 -5.26
N LEU A 294 -35.29 -4.11 -4.84
CA LEU A 294 -34.18 -5.03 -5.21
C LEU A 294 -34.36 -5.73 -6.58
N ALA A 295 -35.51 -5.58 -7.23
CA ALA A 295 -35.82 -6.31 -8.46
C ALA A 295 -35.12 -5.76 -9.71
N ASN A 296 -34.78 -4.47 -9.75
CA ASN A 296 -34.33 -3.75 -10.94
C ASN A 296 -32.81 -3.45 -10.91
N GLY A 297 -32.07 -4.12 -10.06
CA GLY A 297 -30.62 -3.97 -10.01
C GLY A 297 -29.93 -4.69 -11.17
N GLU A 298 -28.86 -4.08 -11.70
CA GLU A 298 -28.00 -4.75 -12.66
C GLU A 298 -26.88 -5.47 -11.94
N THR A 299 -26.68 -6.74 -12.25
CA THR A 299 -25.59 -7.54 -11.71
C THR A 299 -24.24 -7.04 -12.22
N THR A 300 -23.41 -6.54 -11.33
CA THR A 300 -22.04 -6.07 -11.64
C THR A 300 -20.98 -7.11 -11.30
N GLU A 301 -21.20 -7.88 -10.24
CA GLU A 301 -20.34 -8.99 -9.84
C GLU A 301 -21.21 -10.23 -9.55
N LYS A 302 -20.67 -11.39 -9.85
CA LYS A 302 -21.35 -12.66 -9.56
C LYS A 302 -20.30 -13.75 -9.39
N TYR A 303 -20.47 -14.53 -8.33
CA TYR A 303 -19.59 -15.63 -8.00
C TYR A 303 -20.41 -16.90 -7.83
N THR A 304 -19.97 -17.98 -8.45
CA THR A 304 -20.65 -19.27 -8.51
C THR A 304 -19.67 -20.42 -8.45
N ASP A 305 -20.20 -21.65 -8.49
CA ASP A 305 -19.39 -22.87 -8.58
C ASP A 305 -18.34 -22.98 -7.46
N PHE A 306 -18.73 -22.59 -6.25
CA PHE A 306 -17.88 -22.77 -5.06
C PHE A 306 -17.61 -24.24 -4.83
N THR A 307 -16.34 -24.62 -4.88
CA THR A 307 -15.93 -26.02 -4.70
C THR A 307 -14.84 -26.16 -3.65
N HIS A 308 -14.87 -27.28 -2.96
CA HIS A 308 -13.80 -27.74 -2.07
C HIS A 308 -13.52 -29.22 -2.39
N THR A 309 -12.29 -29.56 -2.64
CA THR A 309 -11.85 -30.93 -2.93
C THR A 309 -11.07 -31.51 -1.75
N ALA A 310 -10.97 -32.82 -1.70
CA ALA A 310 -10.32 -33.54 -0.58
C ALA A 310 -8.81 -33.24 -0.42
N ASP A 311 -8.19 -32.70 -1.45
CA ASP A 311 -6.78 -32.23 -1.46
C ASP A 311 -6.61 -30.76 -1.09
N ASN A 312 -7.57 -30.20 -0.38
CA ASN A 312 -7.57 -28.81 0.09
C ASN A 312 -7.46 -27.77 -1.03
N ARG A 313 -8.15 -28.01 -2.14
CA ARG A 313 -8.33 -27.02 -3.20
C ARG A 313 -9.70 -26.39 -3.08
N TYR A 314 -9.71 -25.06 -3.13
CA TYR A 314 -10.90 -24.23 -3.05
C TYR A 314 -11.03 -23.42 -4.32
N SER A 315 -12.19 -23.38 -4.93
CA SER A 315 -12.35 -22.60 -6.14
C SER A 315 -13.73 -21.96 -6.28
N TYR A 316 -13.80 -20.94 -7.10
CA TYR A 316 -15.03 -20.31 -7.55
C TYR A 316 -14.90 -19.82 -8.99
N LYS A 317 -16.02 -19.47 -9.62
CA LYS A 317 -16.06 -18.74 -10.89
C LYS A 317 -16.67 -17.38 -10.71
N ASP A 318 -16.08 -16.39 -11.37
CA ASP A 318 -16.64 -15.06 -11.47
C ASP A 318 -17.79 -14.96 -12.51
N ARG A 319 -18.39 -13.77 -12.65
CA ARG A 319 -19.45 -13.49 -13.63
C ARG A 319 -19.07 -13.82 -15.07
N LYS A 320 -17.79 -13.76 -15.41
CA LYS A 320 -17.26 -14.05 -16.76
C LYS A 320 -16.92 -15.53 -16.96
N GLY A 321 -17.15 -16.37 -15.94
CA GLY A 321 -16.78 -17.78 -15.94
C GLY A 321 -15.31 -18.05 -15.68
N ILE A 322 -14.53 -17.03 -15.28
CA ILE A 322 -13.12 -17.20 -14.94
C ILE A 322 -13.01 -17.93 -13.61
N LYS A 323 -12.36 -19.10 -13.63
CA LYS A 323 -12.14 -19.89 -12.43
C LYS A 323 -10.92 -19.38 -11.66
N THR A 324 -11.12 -19.06 -10.37
CA THR A 324 -10.03 -18.86 -9.41
C THR A 324 -9.94 -20.10 -8.52
N GLU A 325 -8.74 -20.63 -8.35
CA GLU A 325 -8.48 -21.80 -7.51
C GLU A 325 -7.34 -21.54 -6.55
N TYR A 326 -7.55 -21.89 -5.28
CA TYR A 326 -6.56 -21.84 -4.20
C TYR A 326 -6.15 -23.27 -3.85
N GLY A 327 -4.86 -23.58 -3.95
CA GLY A 327 -4.29 -24.83 -3.44
C GLY A 327 -3.67 -24.58 -2.08
N LEU A 328 -4.04 -25.38 -1.08
CA LEU A 328 -3.50 -25.31 0.26
C LEU A 328 -2.77 -26.61 0.58
N VAL A 329 -1.74 -26.50 1.42
CA VAL A 329 -1.06 -27.66 2.00
C VAL A 329 -1.18 -27.58 3.51
N ARG A 330 -1.30 -28.73 4.16
CA ARG A 330 -1.26 -28.82 5.61
C ARG A 330 0.12 -28.42 6.12
N TYR A 331 0.13 -27.64 7.17
CA TYR A 331 1.37 -27.24 7.84
C TYR A 331 1.97 -28.44 8.59
N ASP A 332 1.10 -29.19 9.25
CA ASP A 332 1.43 -30.37 10.04
C ASP A 332 0.30 -31.41 9.88
N SER A 333 0.66 -32.69 9.88
CA SER A 333 -0.31 -33.78 9.79
C SER A 333 -1.18 -33.90 11.05
N ASN A 334 -0.69 -33.45 12.21
CA ASN A 334 -1.39 -33.52 13.49
C ASN A 334 -2.32 -32.30 13.70
N HIS A 335 -2.17 -31.26 12.93
CA HIS A 335 -2.97 -30.04 12.96
C HIS A 335 -3.60 -29.78 11.59
N PRO A 336 -4.65 -30.52 11.21
CA PRO A 336 -5.24 -30.43 9.87
C PRO A 336 -5.93 -29.11 9.57
N ASP A 337 -6.22 -28.31 10.58
CA ASP A 337 -6.77 -26.97 10.56
C ASP A 337 -5.73 -25.91 10.19
N LEU A 338 -4.44 -26.21 10.35
CA LEU A 338 -3.35 -25.31 9.99
C LEU A 338 -2.98 -25.48 8.50
N LEU A 339 -3.62 -24.69 7.65
CA LEU A 339 -3.42 -24.71 6.21
C LEU A 339 -2.64 -23.46 5.76
N LYS A 340 -1.67 -23.66 4.87
CA LYS A 340 -0.93 -22.57 4.21
C LYS A 340 -1.14 -22.60 2.71
N TYR A 341 -0.98 -21.44 2.06
CA TYR A 341 -1.03 -21.37 0.61
C TYR A 341 0.09 -22.17 -0.04
N ALA A 342 -0.28 -22.96 -1.03
CA ALA A 342 0.66 -23.54 -1.98
C ALA A 342 0.55 -22.87 -3.34
N SER A 343 -0.67 -22.52 -3.79
CA SER A 343 -0.85 -21.90 -5.11
C SER A 343 -2.14 -21.08 -5.16
N ILE A 344 -2.15 -20.07 -6.03
CA ILE A 344 -3.36 -19.36 -6.48
C ILE A 344 -3.32 -19.33 -7.99
N THR A 345 -4.33 -19.92 -8.64
CA THR A 345 -4.46 -19.91 -10.09
C THR A 345 -5.74 -19.22 -10.53
N VAL A 346 -5.69 -18.50 -11.63
CA VAL A 346 -6.85 -17.83 -12.22
C VAL A 346 -6.95 -18.24 -13.67
N ASP A 347 -7.98 -19.01 -14.01
CA ASP A 347 -8.18 -19.62 -15.33
C ASP A 347 -6.90 -20.32 -15.84
N GLY A 348 -6.22 -21.06 -14.97
CA GLY A 348 -4.94 -21.70 -15.25
C GLY A 348 -3.70 -20.79 -15.19
N LEU A 349 -3.86 -19.49 -14.93
CA LEU A 349 -2.73 -18.58 -14.73
C LEU A 349 -2.34 -18.54 -13.24
N CYS A 350 -1.11 -18.89 -12.91
CA CYS A 350 -0.59 -18.76 -11.54
C CYS A 350 -0.41 -17.27 -11.20
N LYS A 351 -1.03 -16.80 -10.11
CA LYS A 351 -0.93 -15.42 -9.63
C LYS A 351 -0.06 -15.25 -8.39
N ALA A 352 0.06 -16.31 -7.60
CA ALA A 352 0.99 -16.31 -6.48
C ALA A 352 2.15 -17.24 -6.81
N PRO A 353 3.36 -16.94 -6.35
CA PRO A 353 4.47 -17.86 -6.54
C PRO A 353 4.16 -19.15 -5.80
N ASP A 354 3.77 -20.16 -6.54
CA ASP A 354 3.89 -21.51 -6.08
C ASP A 354 5.38 -21.86 -6.09
N ARG A 355 5.89 -22.43 -5.03
CA ARG A 355 7.29 -22.88 -4.95
C ARG A 355 7.62 -23.95 -5.99
N THR A 356 6.62 -24.63 -6.50
CA THR A 356 6.76 -25.69 -7.49
C THR A 356 6.56 -25.20 -8.91
N VAL A 357 5.87 -24.09 -9.11
CA VAL A 357 5.82 -23.48 -10.43
C VAL A 357 7.10 -22.68 -10.57
N THR A 358 8.05 -23.24 -11.18
CA THR A 358 9.01 -22.53 -12.01
C THR A 358 8.22 -21.73 -13.04
N SER A 359 7.46 -20.72 -12.57
CA SER A 359 7.21 -19.62 -13.48
C SER A 359 8.61 -19.18 -13.85
N ASN A 360 8.87 -19.06 -15.09
CA ASN A 360 10.11 -18.58 -15.63
C ASN A 360 10.47 -17.16 -15.15
N TYR A 361 9.76 -16.59 -14.21
CA TYR A 361 10.04 -15.38 -13.46
C TYR A 361 10.74 -15.68 -12.15
N LEU A 362 11.63 -16.41 -12.10
CA LEU A 362 12.95 -16.40 -11.56
C LEU A 362 13.14 -15.71 -10.20
N VAL A 363 12.07 -15.53 -9.41
CA VAL A 363 12.13 -15.17 -8.02
C VAL A 363 11.61 -16.36 -7.23
N GLU A 364 12.48 -17.24 -6.81
CA GLU A 364 12.18 -18.15 -5.73
C GLU A 364 12.52 -17.42 -4.42
N SER A 365 11.49 -16.92 -3.75
CA SER A 365 11.62 -16.61 -2.32
C SER A 365 11.33 -17.89 -1.58
N TYR A 366 12.32 -18.44 -0.95
CA TYR A 366 12.12 -19.57 -0.06
C TYR A 366 12.58 -19.21 1.35
N VAL A 367 11.75 -19.57 2.28
CA VAL A 367 12.19 -19.79 3.65
C VAL A 367 12.82 -21.17 3.62
N PRO A 368 14.09 -21.33 3.96
CA PRO A 368 14.68 -22.65 4.05
C PRO A 368 13.73 -23.54 4.85
N ASN A 369 13.30 -24.65 4.29
CA ASN A 369 12.42 -25.57 5.01
C ASN A 369 13.26 -26.24 6.08
N LEU A 370 13.12 -25.77 7.29
CA LEU A 370 13.86 -26.24 8.45
C LEU A 370 13.12 -27.31 9.22
N GLY A 371 12.11 -27.92 8.60
CA GLY A 371 11.33 -29.01 9.15
C GLY A 371 12.13 -30.29 9.46
N THR A 372 13.37 -30.37 8.95
CA THR A 372 14.31 -31.41 9.35
C THR A 372 15.70 -30.81 9.48
N VAL A 373 16.33 -31.00 10.61
CA VAL A 373 17.73 -30.63 10.90
C VAL A 373 18.69 -31.18 9.83
N THR A 374 18.28 -32.19 9.11
CA THR A 374 19.04 -32.79 8.01
C THR A 374 19.22 -31.87 6.80
N ASP A 375 18.32 -30.95 6.56
CA ASP A 375 18.47 -30.00 5.45
C ASP A 375 19.52 -28.91 5.74
N PHE A 376 19.85 -28.70 6.99
CA PHE A 376 20.92 -27.78 7.41
C PHE A 376 22.33 -28.36 7.26
N THR A 377 22.47 -29.68 7.25
CA THR A 377 23.77 -30.33 7.12
C THR A 377 24.36 -30.27 5.72
N THR A 378 23.56 -29.85 4.72
CA THR A 378 24.01 -29.72 3.33
C THR A 378 24.46 -28.29 2.96
N ILE A 379 24.14 -27.31 3.79
CA ILE A 379 24.63 -25.92 3.64
C ILE A 379 25.48 -25.65 4.87
N SER A 380 26.83 -25.55 4.71
CA SER A 380 27.64 -25.18 5.85
C SER A 380 27.22 -23.79 6.31
N VAL A 381 27.00 -23.65 7.61
CA VAL A 381 26.67 -22.36 8.21
C VAL A 381 27.76 -21.33 7.96
N GLU A 382 29.01 -21.77 7.87
CA GLU A 382 30.17 -20.98 7.47
C GLU A 382 29.99 -20.37 6.09
N ASP A 383 29.57 -21.16 5.10
CA ASP A 383 29.33 -20.67 3.75
C ASP A 383 28.27 -19.59 3.69
N GLU A 384 27.19 -19.71 4.47
CA GLU A 384 26.14 -18.68 4.52
C GLU A 384 26.61 -17.40 5.24
N ILE A 385 27.35 -17.53 6.33
CA ILE A 385 27.91 -16.37 7.04
C ILE A 385 28.94 -15.67 6.16
N GLU A 386 29.81 -16.43 5.49
CA GLU A 386 30.82 -15.89 4.60
C GLU A 386 30.19 -15.23 3.38
N ARG A 387 29.17 -15.85 2.79
CA ARG A 387 28.40 -15.27 1.67
C ARG A 387 27.69 -13.99 2.06
N MET A 388 27.08 -13.94 3.24
CA MET A 388 26.40 -12.74 3.72
C MET A 388 27.37 -11.63 4.14
N ASN A 389 28.62 -11.96 4.43
CA ASN A 389 29.60 -11.01 4.94
C ASN A 389 29.05 -10.09 6.03
N ILE A 390 28.23 -10.66 6.92
CA ILE A 390 27.58 -9.92 8.00
C ILE A 390 28.56 -9.85 9.16
N ASN A 391 28.88 -8.63 9.57
CA ASN A 391 29.73 -8.42 10.71
C ASN A 391 28.93 -8.57 12.00
N TYR A 392 29.11 -9.69 12.68
CA TYR A 392 28.52 -9.93 13.98
C TYR A 392 29.38 -9.37 15.09
N ASP A 393 28.77 -8.78 16.09
CA ASP A 393 29.47 -8.44 17.33
C ASP A 393 29.69 -9.71 18.18
N THR A 394 30.68 -10.48 17.78
CA THR A 394 31.05 -11.72 18.48
C THR A 394 31.58 -11.45 19.87
N SER A 395 32.14 -10.26 20.15
CA SER A 395 32.68 -9.92 21.47
C SER A 395 31.55 -9.84 22.52
N ALA A 396 30.42 -9.31 22.16
CA ALA A 396 29.26 -9.24 23.05
C ALA A 396 28.68 -10.63 23.38
N ILE A 397 28.66 -11.53 22.39
CA ILE A 397 28.22 -12.92 22.58
C ILE A 397 29.21 -13.65 23.47
N THR A 398 30.50 -13.56 23.15
CA THR A 398 31.56 -14.22 23.90
C THR A 398 31.58 -13.78 25.36
N ASN A 399 31.51 -12.49 25.61
CA ASN A 399 31.63 -11.94 26.96
C ASN A 399 30.45 -12.27 27.86
N LYS A 400 29.24 -12.45 27.31
CA LYS A 400 28.05 -12.69 28.11
C LYS A 400 27.72 -14.17 28.31
N ASN A 401 27.94 -14.99 27.28
CA ASN A 401 27.51 -16.40 27.30
C ASN A 401 28.63 -17.38 26.96
N GLY A 402 29.82 -16.93 26.73
CA GLY A 402 30.92 -17.78 26.27
C GLY A 402 30.73 -18.35 24.87
N LEU A 403 29.79 -17.82 24.10
CA LEU A 403 29.45 -18.28 22.75
C LEU A 403 30.12 -17.38 21.72
N THR A 404 30.69 -18.02 20.71
CA THR A 404 31.23 -17.35 19.53
C THR A 404 30.66 -17.98 18.27
N ILE A 405 30.76 -17.30 17.14
CA ILE A 405 30.38 -17.88 15.83
C ILE A 405 31.21 -19.15 15.57
N ALA A 406 32.47 -19.18 15.94
CA ALA A 406 33.28 -20.36 15.80
C ALA A 406 32.73 -21.55 16.61
N MET A 407 32.17 -21.33 17.79
CA MET A 407 31.52 -22.40 18.56
C MET A 407 30.26 -22.90 17.85
N PHE A 408 29.47 -22.02 17.26
CA PHE A 408 28.32 -22.43 16.48
C PHE A 408 28.69 -23.32 15.31
N ASN A 409 29.79 -23.04 14.63
CA ASN A 409 30.29 -23.82 13.50
C ASN A 409 30.87 -25.20 13.90
N LEU A 410 31.26 -25.34 15.14
CA LEU A 410 31.84 -26.61 15.66
C LEU A 410 30.81 -27.54 16.27
N LEU A 411 29.64 -27.05 16.62
CA LEU A 411 28.61 -27.81 17.30
C LEU A 411 27.68 -28.49 16.29
N SER A 412 27.23 -29.69 16.61
CA SER A 412 26.11 -30.29 15.87
C SER A 412 24.81 -29.55 16.14
N SER A 413 23.82 -29.73 15.27
CA SER A 413 22.51 -29.11 15.42
C SER A 413 21.88 -29.45 16.78
N GLN A 414 22.04 -30.68 17.26
CA GLN A 414 21.53 -31.12 18.55
C GLN A 414 22.26 -30.45 19.73
N GLU A 415 23.56 -30.26 19.62
CA GLU A 415 24.34 -29.58 20.66
C GLU A 415 23.96 -28.09 20.74
N LEU A 416 23.79 -27.44 19.60
CA LEU A 416 23.31 -26.09 19.54
C LEU A 416 21.91 -25.97 20.14
N LEU A 417 21.00 -26.90 19.80
CA LEU A 417 19.66 -26.94 20.37
C LEU A 417 19.71 -27.03 21.89
N ASN A 418 20.47 -27.96 22.42
CA ASN A 418 20.62 -28.13 23.86
C ASN A 418 21.18 -26.88 24.54
N MET A 419 22.10 -26.18 23.87
CA MET A 419 22.62 -24.90 24.37
C MET A 419 21.53 -23.84 24.44
N PHE A 420 20.72 -23.68 23.38
CA PHE A 420 19.62 -22.72 23.36
C PHE A 420 18.56 -23.03 24.41
N LEU A 421 18.24 -24.29 24.62
CA LEU A 421 17.31 -24.72 25.65
C LEU A 421 17.77 -24.35 27.07
N GLY A 422 19.08 -24.32 27.28
CA GLY A 422 19.70 -23.87 28.55
C GLY A 422 19.84 -22.33 28.69
N MET A 423 19.52 -21.57 27.64
CA MET A 423 19.58 -20.11 27.69
C MET A 423 18.32 -19.50 28.30
N LYS A 424 18.53 -18.53 29.16
CA LYS A 424 17.41 -17.77 29.75
C LYS A 424 16.81 -16.80 28.73
N LYS A 425 15.56 -16.44 28.98
CA LYS A 425 14.88 -15.33 28.30
C LYS A 425 15.77 -14.08 28.33
N GLY A 426 15.81 -13.35 27.23
CA GLY A 426 16.63 -12.15 27.06
C GLY A 426 18.06 -12.41 26.55
N THR A 427 18.42 -13.66 26.26
CA THR A 427 19.70 -13.96 25.63
C THR A 427 19.75 -13.44 24.20
N ARG A 428 20.85 -12.74 23.86
CA ARG A 428 21.08 -12.30 22.48
C ARG A 428 21.44 -13.48 21.60
N ILE A 429 20.74 -13.61 20.45
CA ILE A 429 20.89 -14.71 19.52
C ILE A 429 21.10 -14.17 18.11
N ILE A 430 21.99 -14.78 17.35
CA ILE A 430 22.21 -14.49 15.94
C ILE A 430 21.13 -15.22 15.15
N SER A 431 20.31 -14.46 14.44
CA SER A 431 19.10 -14.96 13.78
C SER A 431 19.33 -16.07 12.78
N VAL A 432 20.46 -16.09 12.12
CA VAL A 432 20.83 -17.13 11.14
C VAL A 432 20.73 -18.56 11.70
N TYR A 433 20.94 -18.72 13.00
CA TYR A 433 20.87 -20.02 13.67
C TYR A 433 19.52 -20.36 14.27
N MET A 434 18.73 -19.35 14.56
CA MET A 434 17.45 -19.55 15.26
C MET A 434 16.52 -20.46 14.49
N ASN A 435 16.58 -20.40 13.19
CA ASN A 435 15.76 -21.18 12.31
C ASN A 435 16.01 -22.69 12.45
N ALA A 436 17.26 -23.10 12.61
CA ALA A 436 17.62 -24.49 12.79
C ALA A 436 17.04 -25.11 14.08
N PHE A 437 16.81 -24.28 15.08
CA PHE A 437 16.36 -24.73 16.40
C PHE A 437 14.88 -24.59 16.62
N CYS A 438 14.26 -23.64 15.94
CA CYS A 438 12.84 -23.38 16.13
C CYS A 438 11.94 -24.40 15.43
N TYR A 439 12.49 -25.24 14.56
CA TYR A 439 11.73 -26.21 13.77
C TYR A 439 11.91 -27.67 14.15
N ASP A 440 12.76 -27.96 15.10
CA ASP A 440 12.77 -29.29 15.68
C ASP A 440 11.51 -29.45 16.56
N GLU A 441 10.71 -30.47 16.32
CA GLU A 441 9.46 -30.76 17.04
C GLU A 441 9.63 -30.89 18.56
N GLY A 442 10.81 -30.87 19.05
CA GLY A 442 11.12 -30.89 20.47
C GLY A 442 11.69 -29.58 21.01
N ALA A 443 11.89 -28.56 20.18
CA ALA A 443 12.55 -27.34 20.59
C ALA A 443 11.58 -26.34 21.22
N MET A 444 11.99 -25.77 22.32
CA MET A 444 11.24 -24.66 22.92
C MET A 444 11.37 -23.42 22.03
N PRO A 445 10.22 -22.80 21.67
CA PRO A 445 10.27 -21.61 20.85
C PRO A 445 10.95 -20.47 21.59
N LEU A 446 11.88 -19.83 20.90
CA LEU A 446 12.48 -18.61 21.40
C LEU A 446 11.49 -17.46 21.27
N LYS A 447 11.34 -16.68 22.34
CA LYS A 447 10.42 -15.56 22.38
C LYS A 447 11.19 -14.25 22.41
N PHE A 448 10.69 -13.28 21.65
CA PHE A 448 11.10 -11.90 21.75
C PHE A 448 9.86 -11.07 22.05
N ARG A 449 9.81 -10.41 23.21
CA ARG A 449 8.63 -9.72 23.70
C ARG A 449 7.36 -10.58 23.74
N GLY A 450 7.48 -11.84 24.08
CA GLY A 450 6.37 -12.77 24.04
C GLY A 450 6.14 -13.48 22.72
N TYR A 451 6.72 -13.01 21.62
CA TYR A 451 6.55 -13.66 20.32
C TYR A 451 7.40 -14.91 20.19
N GLU A 452 6.78 -15.91 19.60
CA GLU A 452 7.53 -17.07 19.12
C GLU A 452 8.33 -16.70 17.88
N LEU A 453 9.64 -16.92 17.94
CA LEU A 453 10.51 -16.75 16.78
C LEU A 453 10.48 -17.97 15.84
N LYS A 454 9.83 -19.05 16.26
CA LYS A 454 9.65 -20.29 15.54
C LYS A 454 9.16 -20.09 14.10
N ASN A 455 8.23 -19.18 13.90
CA ASN A 455 7.64 -18.90 12.59
C ASN A 455 8.31 -17.71 11.88
N LEU A 456 9.31 -17.08 12.47
CA LEU A 456 10.15 -16.12 11.79
C LEU A 456 11.19 -16.85 10.98
N ALA A 457 11.26 -16.59 9.70
CA ALA A 457 12.38 -17.02 8.90
C ALA A 457 13.54 -16.03 9.12
N PRO A 458 14.48 -16.32 9.98
CA PRO A 458 15.58 -15.40 10.27
C PRO A 458 16.52 -15.22 9.10
N VAL A 459 16.52 -16.15 8.15
CA VAL A 459 17.20 -16.02 6.87
C VAL A 459 16.20 -16.27 5.75
N VAL A 460 15.97 -15.24 4.93
CA VAL A 460 15.20 -15.37 3.69
C VAL A 460 16.17 -15.27 2.53
N CYS A 461 16.23 -16.31 1.71
CA CYS A 461 16.98 -16.29 0.46
C CYS A 461 16.03 -16.16 -0.72
N THR A 462 16.27 -15.17 -1.57
CA THR A 462 15.57 -15.02 -2.86
C THR A 462 16.58 -15.20 -3.96
N ASP A 463 16.41 -16.20 -4.80
CA ASP A 463 17.30 -16.51 -5.93
C ASP A 463 16.65 -16.02 -7.23
N PHE A 464 17.25 -15.02 -7.84
CA PHE A 464 16.83 -14.47 -9.12
C PHE A 464 17.58 -15.16 -10.25
N ARG A 465 16.86 -15.87 -11.11
CA ARG A 465 17.43 -16.74 -12.12
C ARG A 465 17.21 -16.21 -13.55
N ASP A 466 17.99 -16.69 -14.48
CA ASP A 466 17.80 -16.45 -15.91
C ASP A 466 16.84 -17.49 -16.54
N GLU A 467 16.68 -17.40 -17.86
CA GLU A 467 15.81 -18.27 -18.66
C GLU A 467 16.20 -19.75 -18.65
N ASP A 468 17.44 -20.05 -18.32
CA ASP A 468 17.98 -21.39 -18.26
C ASP A 468 18.03 -21.92 -16.81
N GLY A 469 17.48 -21.14 -15.86
CA GLY A 469 17.45 -21.49 -14.44
C GLY A 469 18.75 -21.17 -13.67
N ASN A 470 19.72 -20.50 -14.31
CA ASN A 470 20.95 -20.10 -13.64
C ASN A 470 20.71 -18.87 -12.76
N SER A 471 21.32 -18.86 -11.59
CA SER A 471 21.23 -17.72 -10.69
C SER A 471 21.87 -16.46 -11.28
N ARG A 472 21.10 -15.41 -11.42
CA ARG A 472 21.56 -14.08 -11.86
C ARG A 472 22.14 -13.31 -10.68
N TYR A 473 21.47 -13.32 -9.56
CA TYR A 473 21.89 -12.83 -8.26
C TYR A 473 20.98 -13.40 -7.17
N LYS A 474 21.44 -13.32 -5.93
CA LYS A 474 20.66 -13.73 -4.76
C LYS A 474 20.56 -12.58 -3.77
N THR A 475 19.45 -12.52 -3.04
CA THR A 475 19.33 -11.69 -1.85
C THR A 475 19.17 -12.57 -0.63
N TYR A 476 19.90 -12.23 0.43
CA TYR A 476 19.79 -12.85 1.74
C TYR A 476 19.36 -11.79 2.74
N THR A 477 18.24 -12.03 3.41
CA THR A 477 17.78 -11.13 4.49
C THR A 477 17.94 -11.87 5.81
N VAL A 478 18.65 -11.25 6.73
CA VAL A 478 18.93 -11.80 8.06
C VAL A 478 18.42 -10.85 9.13
N TYR A 479 17.82 -11.41 10.16
CA TYR A 479 17.28 -10.68 11.29
C TYR A 479 18.11 -11.00 12.55
N GLN A 480 18.59 -9.94 13.20
CA GLN A 480 19.33 -10.04 14.46
C GLN A 480 18.55 -9.33 15.56
N VAL A 481 18.23 -10.06 16.62
CA VAL A 481 17.47 -9.54 17.77
C VAL A 481 18.43 -9.35 18.93
N ASP A 482 18.37 -8.19 19.60
CA ASP A 482 19.14 -7.90 20.81
C ASP A 482 18.31 -8.13 22.06
N PHE A 483 18.36 -9.32 22.62
CA PHE A 483 17.68 -9.68 23.84
C PHE A 483 18.27 -9.04 25.11
N PHE A 484 19.51 -8.59 25.08
CA PHE A 484 20.19 -8.03 26.24
C PHE A 484 20.18 -6.51 26.27
N GLY A 485 19.71 -5.85 25.21
CA GLY A 485 19.79 -4.39 25.10
C GLY A 485 21.23 -3.87 25.03
N ILE A 486 22.15 -4.64 24.45
CA ILE A 486 23.56 -4.27 24.31
C ILE A 486 23.73 -3.18 23.26
N THR A 487 22.92 -3.23 22.20
CA THR A 487 22.88 -2.22 21.16
C THR A 487 21.71 -1.27 21.39
N PRO A 488 21.74 -0.06 20.84
CA PRO A 488 20.58 0.84 20.92
C PRO A 488 19.39 0.36 20.08
N TYR A 489 19.52 -0.78 19.40
CA TYR A 489 18.52 -1.33 18.51
C TYR A 489 18.04 -2.70 19.00
N ALA A 490 16.72 -2.86 19.05
CA ALA A 490 16.14 -4.15 19.43
C ALA A 490 16.17 -5.18 18.29
N LEU A 491 16.09 -4.71 17.05
CA LEU A 491 16.15 -5.55 15.86
C LEU A 491 16.97 -4.88 14.76
N LYS A 492 17.80 -5.66 14.10
CA LYS A 492 18.49 -5.29 12.86
C LYS A 492 18.10 -6.23 11.75
N GLU A 493 17.60 -5.69 10.66
CA GLU A 493 17.40 -6.37 9.38
C GLU A 493 18.62 -6.07 8.49
N THR A 494 19.28 -7.08 8.00
CA THR A 494 20.38 -6.95 7.04
C THR A 494 19.98 -7.67 5.76
N THR A 495 19.95 -6.97 4.65
CA THR A 495 19.74 -7.59 3.34
C THR A 495 21.02 -7.48 2.52
N GLN A 496 21.53 -8.60 2.11
CA GLN A 496 22.71 -8.71 1.26
C GLN A 496 22.31 -9.22 -0.12
N LEU A 497 22.67 -8.46 -1.14
CA LEU A 497 22.56 -8.87 -2.53
C LEU A 497 23.92 -9.38 -3.00
N VAL A 498 23.94 -10.61 -3.53
CA VAL A 498 25.14 -11.29 -4.03
C VAL A 498 25.00 -11.53 -5.54
N LYS A 499 25.95 -11.01 -6.31
CA LYS A 499 26.04 -11.23 -7.76
C LYS A 499 27.48 -11.58 -8.14
N GLY A 500 27.70 -12.83 -8.50
CA GLY A 500 29.06 -13.36 -8.65
C GLY A 500 29.89 -13.17 -7.36
N ASN A 501 31.02 -12.49 -7.47
CA ASN A 501 31.89 -12.19 -6.33
C ASN A 501 31.60 -10.84 -5.65
N LYS A 502 30.60 -10.11 -6.12
CA LYS A 502 30.24 -8.79 -5.58
C LYS A 502 29.10 -8.90 -4.60
N ARG A 503 29.16 -8.07 -3.57
CA ARG A 503 28.21 -8.05 -2.46
C ARG A 503 27.81 -6.61 -2.16
N TYR A 504 26.51 -6.37 -2.05
CA TYR A 504 25.90 -5.09 -1.73
C TYR A 504 25.00 -5.27 -0.52
N VAL A 505 25.12 -4.41 0.47
CA VAL A 505 24.45 -4.60 1.75
C VAL A 505 23.58 -3.40 2.06
N SER A 506 22.35 -3.66 2.49
CA SER A 506 21.43 -2.68 3.06
C SER A 506 21.06 -3.06 4.48
N TYR A 507 20.72 -2.08 5.29
CA TYR A 507 20.38 -2.27 6.71
C TYR A 507 19.12 -1.51 7.08
N LYS A 508 18.34 -2.10 8.01
CA LYS A 508 17.30 -1.41 8.75
C LYS A 508 17.45 -1.72 10.23
N TYR A 509 17.27 -0.72 11.05
CA TYR A 509 17.38 -0.83 12.50
C TYR A 509 16.09 -0.36 13.16
N TYR A 510 15.63 -1.15 14.11
CA TYR A 510 14.40 -0.90 14.83
C TYR A 510 14.71 -0.78 16.33
N ASN A 511 14.02 0.14 17.00
CA ASN A 511 14.12 0.29 18.44
C ASN A 511 13.29 -0.78 19.18
N SER A 512 13.23 -0.67 20.50
CA SER A 512 12.47 -1.62 21.33
C SER A 512 10.95 -1.55 21.17
N LYS A 513 10.44 -0.51 20.50
CA LYS A 513 9.02 -0.37 20.13
C LYS A 513 8.75 -0.80 18.67
N PHE A 514 9.76 -1.36 17.99
CA PHE A 514 9.74 -1.74 16.56
C PHE A 514 9.57 -0.58 15.58
N GLU A 515 9.90 0.62 15.99
CA GLU A 515 9.97 1.76 15.09
C GLU A 515 11.25 1.69 14.27
N LEU A 516 11.17 1.96 12.96
CA LEU A 516 12.34 2.08 12.10
C LEU A 516 13.09 3.36 12.45
N VAL A 517 14.24 3.24 13.10
CA VAL A 517 15.02 4.40 13.56
C VAL A 517 16.17 4.75 12.63
N LYS A 518 16.58 3.79 11.78
CA LYS A 518 17.70 3.99 10.87
C LYS A 518 17.61 2.99 9.71
N GLU A 519 17.89 3.46 8.51
CA GLU A 519 18.11 2.59 7.35
C GLU A 519 19.28 3.07 6.50
N LYS A 520 19.88 2.14 5.76
CA LYS A 520 20.94 2.43 4.78
C LYS A 520 20.73 1.57 3.56
N GLY A 521 20.51 2.21 2.41
CA GLY A 521 20.32 1.54 1.13
C GLY A 521 21.63 0.99 0.52
N TYR A 522 21.49 0.25 -0.57
CA TYR A 522 22.65 -0.21 -1.37
C TYR A 522 23.49 0.93 -1.96
N ASP A 523 22.90 2.11 -2.09
CA ASP A 523 23.54 3.34 -2.55
C ASP A 523 24.42 3.99 -1.49
N GLY A 524 24.37 3.47 -0.27
CA GLY A 524 25.12 3.97 0.87
C GLY A 524 24.50 5.17 1.57
N VAL A 525 23.36 5.69 1.09
CA VAL A 525 22.63 6.77 1.74
C VAL A 525 21.99 6.26 3.02
N GLU A 526 22.24 6.97 4.10
CA GLU A 526 21.66 6.67 5.41
C GLU A 526 20.47 7.57 5.67
N LYS A 527 19.40 6.99 6.23
CA LYS A 527 18.26 7.74 6.76
C LYS A 527 18.10 7.40 8.24
N GLN A 528 17.74 8.39 9.01
CA GLN A 528 17.51 8.28 10.45
C GLN A 528 16.16 8.93 10.78
N TYR A 529 15.44 8.29 11.70
CA TYR A 529 14.12 8.70 12.14
C TYR A 529 14.10 8.85 13.65
N THR A 530 13.41 9.86 14.14
CA THR A 530 13.20 10.08 15.58
C THR A 530 11.71 10.11 15.88
N TYR A 531 11.34 9.62 17.04
CA TYR A 531 9.95 9.50 17.49
C TYR A 531 9.80 10.05 18.90
N ASP A 532 8.61 10.52 19.21
CA ASP A 532 8.25 10.90 20.58
C ASP A 532 7.82 9.69 21.43
N ALA A 533 7.34 9.97 22.64
CA ALA A 533 6.88 8.93 23.57
C ALA A 533 5.62 8.19 23.06
N ASP A 534 4.81 8.86 22.26
CA ASP A 534 3.54 8.36 21.72
C ASP A 534 3.71 7.67 20.35
N GLY A 535 4.96 7.61 19.81
CA GLY A 535 5.28 6.96 18.54
C GLY A 535 5.08 7.82 17.30
N LEU A 536 4.87 9.13 17.48
CA LEU A 536 4.81 10.06 16.36
C LEU A 536 6.22 10.43 15.91
N MET A 537 6.45 10.43 14.60
CA MET A 537 7.75 10.79 14.04
C MET A 537 8.04 12.27 14.28
N THR A 538 9.13 12.58 14.97
CA THR A 538 9.57 13.95 15.29
C THR A 538 10.65 14.45 14.35
N GLY A 539 11.25 13.60 13.56
CA GLY A 539 12.26 14.03 12.60
C GLY A 539 12.70 12.94 11.63
N GLU A 540 13.07 13.39 10.46
CA GLU A 540 13.73 12.59 9.42
C GLU A 540 15.03 13.27 9.03
N ARG A 541 16.11 12.49 8.93
CA ARG A 541 17.40 12.95 8.47
C ARG A 541 17.94 12.00 7.41
N VAL A 542 18.31 12.52 6.25
CA VAL A 542 18.86 11.78 5.12
C VAL A 542 20.28 12.25 4.85
N GLY A 543 21.25 11.35 4.93
CA GLY A 543 22.66 11.63 4.68
C GLY A 543 23.56 11.31 5.87
N SER A 544 24.83 11.72 5.77
CA SER A 544 25.87 11.52 6.77
C SER A 544 26.03 12.74 7.68
N ASP A 545 26.92 12.64 8.71
CA ASP A 545 27.23 13.78 9.57
C ASP A 545 27.94 14.93 8.84
N THR A 546 28.53 14.64 7.68
CA THR A 546 29.24 15.65 6.87
C THR A 546 28.34 16.40 5.89
N ALA A 547 27.19 15.81 5.51
CA ALA A 547 26.16 16.45 4.69
C ALA A 547 24.85 15.67 4.84
N TYR A 548 23.77 16.36 5.20
CA TYR A 548 22.45 15.75 5.36
C TYR A 548 21.31 16.75 5.04
N VAL A 549 20.17 16.20 4.68
CA VAL A 549 18.88 16.91 4.62
C VAL A 549 18.09 16.52 5.86
N LYS A 550 17.44 17.49 6.49
CA LYS A 550 16.65 17.27 7.70
C LYS A 550 15.27 17.91 7.62
N THR A 551 14.28 17.21 8.13
CA THR A 551 12.94 17.73 8.39
C THR A 551 12.57 17.42 9.83
N ASP A 552 12.16 18.41 10.58
CA ASP A 552 11.65 18.26 11.94
C ASP A 552 10.13 18.31 11.93
N TYR A 553 9.51 17.44 12.72
CA TYR A 553 8.06 17.36 12.90
C TYR A 553 7.73 17.65 14.37
N ALA A 554 6.74 18.50 14.60
CA ALA A 554 6.25 18.82 15.93
C ALA A 554 4.74 18.58 16.01
N PHE A 555 4.32 17.95 17.10
CA PHE A 555 2.91 17.69 17.43
C PHE A 555 2.59 18.40 18.73
N GLU A 556 1.77 19.44 18.68
CA GLU A 556 1.52 20.29 19.85
C GLU A 556 0.04 20.58 20.03
N GLN A 557 -0.40 20.56 21.30
CA GLN A 557 -1.69 21.10 21.68
C GLN A 557 -1.54 22.58 21.95
N LYS A 558 -2.36 23.42 21.29
CA LYS A 558 -2.38 24.89 21.44
C LYS A 558 -3.78 25.39 21.74
N THR A 559 -3.87 26.69 22.03
CA THR A 559 -5.13 27.41 22.08
C THR A 559 -5.13 28.48 20.99
N GLU A 560 -6.08 28.39 20.06
CA GLU A 560 -6.25 29.35 18.97
C GLU A 560 -7.65 29.98 19.08
N ALA A 561 -7.71 31.31 19.14
CA ALA A 561 -8.98 32.04 19.33
C ALA A 561 -9.84 31.58 20.52
N GLY A 562 -9.25 31.04 21.58
CA GLY A 562 -9.93 30.52 22.77
C GLY A 562 -10.35 29.04 22.62
N GLU A 563 -10.15 28.42 21.50
CA GLU A 563 -10.43 27.00 21.28
C GLU A 563 -9.16 26.14 21.39
N LYS A 564 -9.33 24.93 21.92
CA LYS A 564 -8.27 23.92 21.90
C LYS A 564 -8.05 23.42 20.49
N VAL A 565 -6.81 23.44 20.03
CA VAL A 565 -6.41 22.89 18.71
C VAL A 565 -5.18 22.01 18.88
N TYR A 566 -5.01 21.10 17.92
CA TYR A 566 -3.79 20.31 17.78
C TYR A 566 -3.11 20.72 16.48
N GLU A 567 -1.79 20.90 16.55
CA GLU A 567 -0.98 21.31 15.39
C GLU A 567 0.06 20.25 15.08
N GLU A 568 0.12 19.83 13.82
CA GLU A 568 1.24 19.10 13.24
C GLU A 568 2.03 20.07 12.39
N LYS A 569 3.28 20.31 12.74
CA LYS A 569 4.16 21.25 12.03
C LYS A 569 5.36 20.51 11.45
N SER A 570 5.60 20.65 10.15
CA SER A 570 6.86 20.24 9.52
C SER A 570 7.76 21.47 9.32
N THR A 571 9.04 21.32 9.63
CA THR A 571 10.02 22.41 9.58
C THR A 571 11.29 21.94 8.88
N PHE A 572 11.79 22.74 7.94
CA PHE A 572 13.08 22.56 7.31
C PHE A 572 13.73 23.93 7.05
N TYR A 573 14.99 23.92 6.68
CA TYR A 573 15.73 25.16 6.49
C TYR A 573 16.30 25.25 5.06
N VAL A 574 16.30 26.47 4.51
CA VAL A 574 16.95 26.80 3.24
C VAL A 574 17.77 28.06 3.47
N ASP A 575 19.08 27.96 3.32
CA ASP A 575 20.05 29.06 3.52
C ASP A 575 19.87 29.77 4.89
N GLY A 576 19.66 28.96 5.94
CA GLY A 576 19.44 29.43 7.30
C GLY A 576 18.04 29.97 7.60
N GLN A 577 17.17 30.07 6.61
CA GLN A 577 15.80 30.52 6.77
C GLN A 577 14.89 29.34 7.08
N GLU A 578 14.12 29.44 8.16
CA GLU A 578 13.11 28.46 8.51
C GLU A 578 11.95 28.51 7.52
N ARG A 579 11.52 27.34 7.09
CA ARG A 579 10.32 27.14 6.30
C ARG A 579 9.46 26.07 6.98
N SER A 580 8.19 26.34 7.14
CA SER A 580 7.30 25.40 7.80
C SER A 580 5.92 25.37 7.18
N ALA A 581 5.34 24.18 7.12
CA ALA A 581 3.95 23.97 6.82
C ALA A 581 3.27 23.29 8.02
N ARG A 582 1.96 23.47 8.16
CA ARG A 582 1.24 22.88 9.29
C ARG A 582 -0.17 22.46 8.94
N ASN A 583 -0.62 21.42 9.64
CA ASN A 583 -2.00 20.99 9.71
C ASN A 583 -2.55 21.35 11.09
N VAL A 584 -3.68 21.96 11.13
CA VAL A 584 -4.34 22.35 12.40
C VAL A 584 -5.66 21.64 12.50
N TYR A 585 -5.85 20.94 13.61
CA TYR A 585 -7.02 20.15 13.95
C TYR A 585 -7.77 20.81 15.10
N ASP A 586 -9.07 20.62 15.15
CA ASP A 586 -9.89 21.09 16.26
C ASP A 586 -9.71 20.27 17.55
N GLY A 587 -10.48 20.55 18.59
CA GLY A 587 -10.45 19.83 19.86
C GLY A 587 -10.86 18.35 19.78
N LYS A 588 -11.49 17.94 18.68
CA LYS A 588 -11.85 16.55 18.34
C LYS A 588 -10.83 15.89 17.42
N LYS A 589 -9.75 16.59 17.09
CA LYS A 589 -8.73 16.18 16.12
C LYS A 589 -9.23 16.05 14.67
N GLU A 590 -10.33 16.71 14.31
CA GLU A 590 -10.78 16.86 12.94
C GLU A 590 -10.03 18.00 12.26
N LEU A 591 -9.66 17.84 10.97
CA LEU A 591 -8.86 18.83 10.24
C LEU A 591 -9.62 20.16 10.12
N LYS A 592 -9.08 21.21 10.75
CA LYS A 592 -9.60 22.58 10.72
C LYS A 592 -9.08 23.35 9.51
N TYR A 593 -7.79 23.30 9.28
CA TYR A 593 -7.14 23.85 8.07
C TYR A 593 -5.71 23.35 7.92
N THR A 594 -5.17 23.49 6.71
CA THR A 594 -3.74 23.37 6.42
C THR A 594 -3.17 24.73 6.09
N GLU A 595 -1.89 24.98 6.39
CA GLU A 595 -1.17 26.17 6.06
C GLU A 595 0.17 25.82 5.42
N ASP A 596 0.40 26.33 4.21
CA ASP A 596 1.65 26.11 3.49
C ASP A 596 2.79 27.03 3.99
N ALA A 597 4.00 26.84 3.49
CA ALA A 597 5.17 27.62 3.94
C ALA A 597 5.10 29.13 3.55
N LYS A 598 4.17 29.52 2.68
CA LYS A 598 3.86 30.93 2.36
C LYS A 598 2.77 31.51 3.27
N GLY A 599 2.16 30.69 4.14
CA GLY A 599 1.05 31.09 4.99
C GLY A 599 -0.32 31.04 4.31
N ASN A 600 -0.46 30.39 3.15
CA ASN A 600 -1.78 30.19 2.54
C ASN A 600 -2.55 29.12 3.29
N LYS A 601 -3.75 29.48 3.73
CA LYS A 601 -4.65 28.57 4.48
C LYS A 601 -5.66 27.90 3.56
N THR A 602 -5.70 26.59 3.60
CA THR A 602 -6.75 25.78 2.96
C THR A 602 -7.65 25.19 4.05
N THR A 603 -8.93 25.56 4.02
CA THR A 603 -9.91 25.19 5.04
C THR A 603 -11.01 24.31 4.41
N PRO A 604 -11.11 23.02 4.76
CA PRO A 604 -12.26 22.20 4.44
C PRO A 604 -13.44 22.58 5.33
N VAL A 605 -14.65 22.51 4.80
CA VAL A 605 -15.90 22.72 5.54
C VAL A 605 -16.77 21.50 5.39
N PHE A 606 -17.18 20.91 6.51
CA PHE A 606 -18.00 19.71 6.54
C PHE A 606 -19.42 20.00 7.05
N ALA A 607 -20.40 19.29 6.54
CA ALA A 607 -21.74 19.21 7.07
C ALA A 607 -22.23 17.77 7.01
N ASN A 608 -22.69 17.22 8.13
CA ASN A 608 -23.11 15.81 8.27
C ASN A 608 -22.03 14.83 7.78
N ASP A 609 -20.76 15.09 8.17
CA ASP A 609 -19.56 14.33 7.79
C ASP A 609 -19.23 14.35 6.28
N LEU A 610 -19.98 15.11 5.48
CA LEU A 610 -19.72 15.32 4.06
C LEU A 610 -18.97 16.64 3.85
N LEU A 611 -17.93 16.64 3.03
CA LEU A 611 -17.19 17.84 2.63
C LEU A 611 -18.08 18.73 1.77
N THR A 612 -18.48 19.89 2.27
CA THR A 612 -19.38 20.81 1.55
C THR A 612 -18.66 21.93 0.83
N SER A 613 -17.50 22.36 1.33
CA SER A 613 -16.67 23.34 0.59
C SER A 613 -15.20 23.29 1.01
N ILE A 614 -14.36 23.83 0.13
CA ILE A 614 -12.95 24.15 0.37
C ILE A 614 -12.73 25.62 0.17
N LYS A 615 -12.14 26.29 1.16
CA LYS A 615 -11.77 27.70 1.10
C LYS A 615 -10.24 27.85 1.09
N VAL A 616 -9.73 28.74 0.26
CA VAL A 616 -8.31 29.14 0.27
C VAL A 616 -8.23 30.61 0.66
N ASN A 617 -7.50 30.92 1.74
CA ASN A 617 -7.41 32.24 2.35
C ASN A 617 -8.79 32.86 2.59
N GLY A 618 -9.74 32.08 3.10
CA GLY A 618 -11.12 32.48 3.40
C GLY A 618 -12.05 32.56 2.20
N THR A 619 -11.54 32.44 0.98
CA THR A 619 -12.35 32.49 -0.25
C THR A 619 -12.74 31.08 -0.65
N GLU A 620 -14.02 30.79 -0.79
CA GLU A 620 -14.52 29.53 -1.30
C GLU A 620 -14.03 29.30 -2.73
N LYS A 621 -13.37 28.17 -2.93
CA LYS A 621 -12.84 27.75 -4.24
C LYS A 621 -13.63 26.58 -4.81
N THR A 622 -14.10 25.71 -3.93
CA THR A 622 -14.85 24.54 -4.35
C THR A 622 -16.02 24.34 -3.39
N SER A 623 -17.19 24.00 -3.90
CA SER A 623 -18.32 23.55 -3.11
C SER A 623 -18.93 22.27 -3.70
N TYR A 624 -19.54 21.48 -2.83
CA TYR A 624 -20.06 20.15 -3.14
C TYR A 624 -21.51 20.06 -2.69
N GLU A 625 -22.34 19.46 -3.52
CA GLU A 625 -23.75 19.17 -3.22
C GLU A 625 -24.00 17.67 -3.35
N TYR A 626 -24.73 17.12 -2.40
CA TYR A 626 -24.98 15.68 -2.30
C TYR A 626 -26.48 15.40 -2.26
N GLU A 627 -26.84 14.24 -2.78
CA GLU A 627 -28.17 13.66 -2.64
C GLU A 627 -28.01 12.18 -2.25
N ASN A 628 -28.64 11.77 -1.13
CA ASN A 628 -28.47 10.44 -0.55
C ASN A 628 -26.99 10.02 -0.44
N ASN A 629 -26.14 10.90 0.08
CA ASN A 629 -24.69 10.75 0.24
C ASN A 629 -23.89 10.59 -1.06
N ARG A 630 -24.51 10.71 -2.24
CA ARG A 630 -23.82 10.76 -3.53
C ARG A 630 -23.60 12.21 -3.96
N LEU A 631 -22.40 12.51 -4.43
CA LEU A 631 -22.03 13.82 -4.97
C LEU A 631 -22.80 14.07 -6.27
N THR A 632 -23.72 15.04 -6.27
CA THR A 632 -24.53 15.39 -7.45
C THR A 632 -24.02 16.62 -8.17
N LYS A 633 -23.33 17.51 -7.45
CA LYS A 633 -22.78 18.71 -8.02
C LYS A 633 -21.50 19.13 -7.33
N LEU A 634 -20.55 19.58 -8.11
CA LEU A 634 -19.34 20.26 -7.69
C LEU A 634 -19.26 21.61 -8.37
N THR A 635 -19.05 22.67 -7.58
CA THR A 635 -18.76 23.99 -8.13
C THR A 635 -17.31 24.30 -7.79
N HIS A 636 -16.46 24.44 -8.81
CA HIS A 636 -15.07 24.79 -8.64
C HIS A 636 -14.81 26.16 -9.28
N ASN A 637 -14.49 27.13 -8.43
CA ASN A 637 -14.25 28.49 -8.85
C ASN A 637 -15.36 29.09 -9.78
N GLY A 638 -16.61 28.72 -9.54
CA GLY A 638 -17.76 29.19 -10.32
C GLY A 638 -18.16 28.31 -11.51
N THR A 639 -17.30 27.40 -11.95
CA THR A 639 -17.68 26.37 -12.93
C THR A 639 -18.40 25.23 -12.23
N LYS A 640 -19.57 24.88 -12.71
CA LYS A 640 -20.43 23.86 -12.10
C LYS A 640 -20.35 22.55 -12.88
N PHE A 641 -20.07 21.48 -12.17
CA PHE A 641 -20.11 20.13 -12.69
C PHE A 641 -21.28 19.38 -12.06
N ARG A 642 -22.10 18.74 -12.87
CA ARG A 642 -23.19 17.86 -12.43
C ARG A 642 -22.80 16.42 -12.71
N PHE A 643 -23.02 15.56 -11.74
CA PHE A 643 -22.73 14.14 -11.82
C PHE A 643 -24.04 13.37 -11.94
N GLY A 644 -24.16 12.59 -13.01
CA GLY A 644 -25.25 11.66 -13.21
C GLY A 644 -24.72 10.24 -13.04
N TYR A 645 -25.34 9.48 -12.18
CA TYR A 645 -24.95 8.11 -11.92
C TYR A 645 -25.76 7.14 -12.77
N GLY A 646 -25.08 6.18 -13.35
CA GLY A 646 -25.66 4.97 -13.89
C GLY A 646 -25.78 3.91 -12.78
N LEU A 647 -25.75 2.67 -13.15
CA LEU A 647 -25.80 1.52 -12.23
C LEU A 647 -24.49 1.41 -11.46
N GLY A 648 -24.39 2.10 -10.33
CA GLY A 648 -23.22 2.09 -9.44
C GLY A 648 -21.96 2.79 -9.94
N TYR A 649 -22.00 3.40 -11.11
CA TYR A 649 -20.85 4.13 -11.65
C TYR A 649 -21.25 5.54 -12.08
N LEU A 650 -20.26 6.41 -12.21
CA LEU A 650 -20.45 7.74 -12.74
C LEU A 650 -20.80 7.66 -14.23
N GLY A 651 -22.09 7.80 -14.55
CA GLY A 651 -22.61 7.65 -15.91
C GLY A 651 -22.48 8.91 -16.77
N SER A 652 -22.42 10.09 -16.14
CA SER A 652 -22.25 11.36 -16.87
C SER A 652 -21.62 12.43 -16.01
N ILE A 653 -20.83 13.31 -16.63
CA ILE A 653 -20.45 14.60 -16.07
C ILE A 653 -20.98 15.67 -17.03
N GLY A 654 -21.89 16.54 -16.50
CA GLY A 654 -22.31 17.74 -17.18
C GLY A 654 -21.56 18.94 -16.60
N TYR A 655 -21.23 19.94 -17.40
CA TYR A 655 -20.76 21.21 -16.88
C TYR A 655 -21.58 22.36 -17.43
N GLU A 656 -21.85 23.33 -16.55
CA GLU A 656 -22.56 24.56 -16.87
C GLU A 656 -21.52 25.63 -17.17
N THR A 657 -21.48 26.10 -18.43
CA THR A 657 -20.90 27.39 -18.77
C THR A 657 -21.97 28.47 -18.69
N LEU A 658 -21.59 29.74 -18.65
CA LEU A 658 -22.47 30.89 -18.43
C LEU A 658 -23.75 30.91 -19.27
N ASN A 659 -23.87 30.15 -20.36
CA ASN A 659 -25.03 30.16 -21.27
C ASN A 659 -25.55 28.79 -21.75
N SER A 660 -24.93 27.67 -21.34
CA SER A 660 -25.38 26.34 -21.83
C SER A 660 -24.96 25.21 -20.93
N LEU A 661 -25.84 24.25 -20.78
CA LEU A 661 -25.57 22.97 -20.12
C LEU A 661 -24.99 22.01 -21.15
N TYR A 662 -23.78 21.55 -20.93
CA TYR A 662 -23.13 20.48 -21.69
C TYR A 662 -23.12 19.18 -20.88
N ASN A 663 -23.87 18.18 -21.33
CA ASN A 663 -23.82 16.85 -20.73
C ASN A 663 -22.76 16.02 -21.46
N LYS A 664 -21.68 15.70 -20.79
CA LYS A 664 -20.70 14.75 -21.27
C LYS A 664 -20.99 13.41 -20.62
N ARG A 665 -21.33 12.42 -21.43
CA ARG A 665 -21.49 11.05 -20.97
C ARG A 665 -20.10 10.41 -20.92
N ILE A 666 -19.70 9.91 -19.75
CA ILE A 666 -18.38 9.34 -19.57
C ILE A 666 -18.36 7.85 -19.91
N GLU A 667 -19.42 7.12 -19.61
CA GLU A 667 -19.48 5.68 -19.85
C GLU A 667 -20.90 5.21 -20.15
N SER A 668 -21.06 4.44 -21.21
CA SER A 668 -22.22 3.58 -21.39
C SER A 668 -21.74 2.13 -21.45
N ASN A 669 -21.86 1.41 -20.33
CA ASN A 669 -21.60 -0.01 -20.32
C ASN A 669 -22.70 -0.76 -21.04
N THR A 670 -22.43 -1.16 -22.28
CA THR A 670 -23.16 -2.26 -22.88
C THR A 670 -22.29 -3.49 -22.72
N LEU A 671 -22.46 -4.21 -21.61
CA LEU A 671 -21.84 -5.52 -21.43
C LEU A 671 -22.61 -6.50 -22.32
N THR A 672 -22.17 -6.66 -23.54
CA THR A 672 -22.66 -7.75 -24.39
C THR A 672 -21.75 -8.94 -24.16
N LEU A 673 -22.07 -9.76 -23.17
CA LEU A 673 -21.51 -11.11 -23.06
C LEU A 673 -22.30 -11.97 -24.05
N SER A 674 -21.77 -12.17 -25.24
CA SER A 674 -22.26 -13.28 -26.07
C SER A 674 -21.72 -14.58 -25.46
N SER A 675 -22.51 -15.63 -25.51
CA SER A 675 -22.10 -16.96 -25.03
C SER A 675 -20.99 -17.60 -25.90
N THR A 676 -20.54 -16.92 -26.95
CA THR A 676 -19.51 -17.35 -27.89
C THR A 676 -18.29 -16.43 -27.96
N ASP A 677 -18.41 -15.16 -27.49
CA ASP A 677 -17.32 -14.19 -27.58
C ASP A 677 -16.91 -13.76 -26.18
N ASP A 678 -15.68 -14.07 -25.82
CA ASP A 678 -15.05 -13.69 -24.55
C ASP A 678 -14.68 -12.18 -24.49
N GLU A 679 -15.40 -11.33 -25.21
CA GLU A 679 -15.10 -9.92 -25.37
C GLU A 679 -16.04 -9.00 -24.59
N LYS A 680 -15.49 -7.98 -23.96
CA LYS A 680 -16.22 -6.89 -23.30
C LYS A 680 -16.01 -5.59 -24.06
N THR A 681 -17.09 -4.94 -24.49
CA THR A 681 -17.02 -3.62 -25.14
C THR A 681 -17.44 -2.52 -24.16
N VAL A 682 -16.62 -1.48 -24.03
CA VAL A 682 -16.91 -0.27 -23.27
C VAL A 682 -16.92 0.92 -24.22
N GLN A 683 -17.98 1.72 -24.20
CA GLN A 683 -18.10 2.91 -25.03
C GLN A 683 -18.03 4.15 -24.14
N TYR A 684 -17.21 5.11 -24.54
CA TYR A 684 -17.12 6.43 -23.92
C TYR A 684 -17.57 7.51 -24.89
N ASP A 685 -18.53 8.32 -24.48
CA ASP A 685 -18.91 9.55 -25.19
C ASP A 685 -18.02 10.68 -24.67
N THR A 686 -17.05 11.11 -25.48
CA THR A 686 -15.90 11.88 -25.00
C THR A 686 -16.01 13.37 -25.15
N ASP A 687 -16.91 13.90 -25.97
CA ASP A 687 -17.08 15.34 -26.07
C ASP A 687 -18.49 15.80 -26.47
N VAL A 688 -18.70 17.11 -26.30
CA VAL A 688 -19.93 17.81 -26.67
C VAL A 688 -20.21 17.84 -28.18
N ASN A 689 -19.22 17.50 -29.01
CA ASN A 689 -19.33 17.47 -30.47
C ASN A 689 -19.77 16.11 -30.99
N GLY A 690 -20.14 15.18 -30.09
CA GLY A 690 -20.61 13.84 -30.49
C GLY A 690 -19.48 12.90 -30.92
N TYR A 691 -18.27 13.16 -30.48
CA TYR A 691 -17.15 12.24 -30.65
C TYR A 691 -17.29 11.09 -29.66
N VAL A 692 -17.15 9.87 -30.12
CA VAL A 692 -17.33 8.67 -29.30
C VAL A 692 -16.11 7.77 -29.41
N GLU A 693 -15.62 7.29 -28.31
CA GLU A 693 -14.60 6.25 -28.23
C GLU A 693 -15.23 4.93 -27.79
N ARG A 694 -14.76 3.83 -28.38
CA ARG A 694 -15.17 2.49 -27.99
C ARG A 694 -13.93 1.63 -27.78
N TYR A 695 -13.88 0.97 -26.63
CA TYR A 695 -12.81 0.07 -26.24
C TYR A 695 -13.36 -1.35 -26.14
N THR A 696 -12.61 -2.31 -26.70
CA THR A 696 -12.97 -3.73 -26.63
C THR A 696 -11.90 -4.46 -25.80
N TYR A 697 -12.35 -5.25 -24.87
CA TYR A 697 -11.49 -6.03 -23.97
C TYR A 697 -11.86 -7.50 -24.07
N ASP A 698 -10.86 -8.38 -23.88
CA ASP A 698 -11.12 -9.82 -23.71
C ASP A 698 -11.66 -10.10 -22.29
N LYS A 699 -11.99 -11.36 -22.02
CA LYS A 699 -12.50 -11.81 -20.72
C LYS A 699 -11.51 -11.56 -19.56
N ASN A 700 -10.21 -11.50 -19.84
CA ASN A 700 -9.17 -11.25 -18.85
C ASN A 700 -8.91 -9.76 -18.59
N GLY A 701 -9.65 -8.89 -19.30
CA GLY A 701 -9.54 -7.43 -19.17
C GLY A 701 -8.37 -6.85 -19.99
N ARG A 702 -7.77 -7.60 -20.94
CA ARG A 702 -6.74 -7.08 -21.82
C ARG A 702 -7.40 -6.29 -22.97
N LEU A 703 -6.87 -5.10 -23.27
CA LEU A 703 -7.41 -4.22 -24.31
C LEU A 703 -7.14 -4.82 -25.70
N LEU A 704 -8.18 -5.25 -26.40
CA LEU A 704 -8.08 -5.76 -27.78
C LEU A 704 -8.06 -4.65 -28.82
N GLY A 705 -8.75 -3.53 -28.57
CA GLY A 705 -8.76 -2.45 -29.53
C GLY A 705 -9.51 -1.21 -29.09
N LYS A 706 -9.26 -0.12 -29.84
CA LYS A 706 -9.93 1.16 -29.71
C LYS A 706 -10.51 1.56 -31.07
N LYS A 707 -11.77 1.96 -31.08
CA LYS A 707 -12.46 2.54 -32.23
C LYS A 707 -12.97 3.94 -31.91
N GLU A 708 -12.99 4.80 -32.90
CA GLU A 708 -13.50 6.18 -32.77
C GLU A 708 -14.63 6.43 -33.79
N LYS A 709 -15.62 7.20 -33.36
CA LYS A 709 -16.68 7.71 -34.23
C LYS A 709 -16.72 9.24 -34.10
N LYS A 710 -16.57 9.93 -35.24
CA LYS A 710 -16.69 11.39 -35.28
C LYS A 710 -18.15 11.81 -35.33
N ALA A 711 -18.43 13.03 -34.86
CA ALA A 711 -19.76 13.62 -34.96
C ALA A 711 -20.28 13.59 -36.39
N GLY A 712 -21.57 13.27 -36.56
CA GLY A 712 -22.24 13.19 -37.86
C GLY A 712 -21.89 11.96 -38.69
N THR A 713 -21.04 11.05 -38.19
CA THR A 713 -20.80 9.77 -38.85
C THR A 713 -21.56 8.62 -38.19
N SER A 714 -21.94 7.61 -38.93
CA SER A 714 -22.61 6.41 -38.41
C SER A 714 -21.64 5.25 -38.12
N SER A 715 -20.41 5.31 -38.62
CA SER A 715 -19.44 4.21 -38.54
C SER A 715 -18.31 4.54 -37.56
N TYR A 716 -17.80 3.50 -36.91
CA TYR A 716 -16.60 3.55 -36.10
C TYR A 716 -15.39 3.23 -36.95
N ALA A 717 -14.35 4.04 -36.84
CA ALA A 717 -13.05 3.75 -37.41
C ALA A 717 -12.17 3.06 -36.37
N SER A 718 -11.48 1.99 -36.72
CA SER A 718 -10.48 1.38 -35.86
C SER A 718 -9.27 2.30 -35.74
N VAL A 719 -8.83 2.54 -34.51
CA VAL A 719 -7.66 3.37 -34.21
C VAL A 719 -6.49 2.52 -33.77
N ILE A 720 -6.72 1.61 -32.82
CA ILE A 720 -5.72 0.69 -32.30
C ILE A 720 -6.31 -0.71 -32.28
N GLU A 721 -5.50 -1.68 -32.66
CA GLU A 721 -5.78 -3.10 -32.51
C GLU A 721 -4.58 -3.77 -31.85
N ASN A 722 -4.82 -4.55 -30.81
CA ASN A 722 -3.81 -5.23 -30.01
C ASN A 722 -3.96 -6.75 -30.16
N THR A 723 -2.86 -7.43 -30.37
CA THR A 723 -2.76 -8.88 -30.31
C THR A 723 -1.81 -9.27 -29.17
N TYR A 724 -2.14 -10.33 -28.47
CA TYR A 724 -1.36 -10.82 -27.33
C TYR A 724 -0.78 -12.19 -27.65
N LEU A 725 0.42 -12.46 -27.13
CA LEU A 725 1.04 -13.75 -27.25
C LEU A 725 0.15 -14.84 -26.65
N GLU A 726 -0.05 -15.93 -27.39
CA GLU A 726 -0.73 -17.11 -26.91
C GLU A 726 0.23 -18.00 -26.11
N ALA A 727 -0.34 -18.84 -25.24
CA ALA A 727 0.44 -19.84 -24.53
C ALA A 727 0.89 -20.96 -25.48
N GLU A 728 2.13 -21.39 -25.34
CA GLU A 728 2.59 -22.61 -26.00
C GLU A 728 2.08 -23.84 -25.21
N ASP A 729 1.53 -24.81 -25.93
CA ASP A 729 1.11 -26.14 -25.37
C ASP A 729 0.20 -26.14 -24.13
N GLY A 730 -0.77 -25.21 -24.08
CA GLY A 730 -1.72 -25.15 -22.97
C GLY A 730 -1.15 -24.62 -21.65
N GLY A 731 0.04 -24.04 -21.70
CA GLY A 731 0.66 -23.36 -20.57
C GLY A 731 0.00 -22.03 -20.17
N LEU A 732 0.63 -21.32 -19.25
CA LEU A 732 0.14 -20.03 -18.73
C LEU A 732 0.11 -18.97 -19.83
N LYS A 733 -1.05 -18.34 -20.05
CA LYS A 733 -1.21 -17.25 -21.04
C LYS A 733 -0.51 -15.98 -20.55
N PRO A 734 0.52 -15.49 -21.26
CA PRO A 734 1.16 -14.23 -20.88
C PRO A 734 0.27 -13.04 -21.25
N SER A 735 0.24 -12.04 -20.39
CA SER A 735 -0.48 -10.77 -20.68
C SER A 735 0.40 -9.79 -21.45
N VAL A 736 1.26 -10.26 -22.33
CA VAL A 736 2.19 -9.44 -23.12
C VAL A 736 1.72 -9.26 -24.56
N LEU A 737 1.88 -8.04 -25.06
CA LEU A 737 1.51 -7.68 -26.41
C LEU A 737 2.43 -8.36 -27.43
N GLU A 738 1.84 -8.98 -28.45
CA GLU A 738 2.57 -9.45 -29.61
C GLU A 738 2.63 -8.37 -30.67
N GLU A 739 1.50 -7.68 -30.88
CA GLU A 739 1.36 -6.71 -31.94
C GLU A 739 0.43 -5.55 -31.54
N ILE A 740 0.78 -4.36 -32.00
CA ILE A 740 -0.10 -3.18 -31.98
C ILE A 740 -0.21 -2.67 -33.41
N VAL A 741 -1.45 -2.55 -33.90
CA VAL A 741 -1.74 -1.85 -35.15
C VAL A 741 -2.31 -0.48 -34.82
N ASP A 742 -1.56 0.58 -35.11
CA ASP A 742 -2.02 1.97 -35.05
C ASP A 742 -2.53 2.39 -36.43
N ASN A 743 -3.82 2.28 -36.64
CA ASN A 743 -4.47 2.61 -37.90
C ASN A 743 -4.44 4.13 -38.18
N LYS A 744 -4.34 4.98 -37.15
CA LYS A 744 -4.28 6.43 -37.30
C LYS A 744 -2.90 6.89 -37.80
N ALA A 745 -1.84 6.28 -37.26
CA ALA A 745 -0.48 6.50 -37.74
C ALA A 745 -0.13 5.68 -38.96
N GLY A 746 -0.91 4.67 -39.30
CA GLY A 746 -0.63 3.72 -40.38
C GLY A 746 0.59 2.82 -40.08
N LEU A 747 0.82 2.53 -38.82
CA LEU A 747 1.98 1.79 -38.32
C LEU A 747 1.55 0.52 -37.56
N LYS A 748 2.37 -0.50 -37.74
CA LYS A 748 2.27 -1.77 -37.02
C LYS A 748 3.54 -2.01 -36.24
N TYR A 749 3.39 -2.28 -34.96
CA TYR A 749 4.46 -2.59 -34.01
C TYR A 749 4.39 -4.08 -33.68
N THR A 750 5.46 -4.81 -33.94
CA THR A 750 5.57 -6.23 -33.56
C THR A 750 6.67 -6.38 -32.52
N TYR A 751 6.36 -7.04 -31.43
CA TYR A 751 7.24 -7.24 -30.30
C TYR A 751 7.84 -8.64 -30.30
N THR A 752 9.12 -8.73 -30.02
CA THR A 752 9.80 -9.99 -29.71
C THR A 752 10.32 -9.90 -28.29
N TYR A 753 10.12 -10.92 -27.53
CA TYR A 753 10.46 -10.97 -26.12
C TYR A 753 11.66 -11.88 -25.86
N ASP A 754 12.24 -11.76 -24.66
CA ASP A 754 13.08 -12.79 -24.10
C ASP A 754 12.31 -14.11 -23.94
N LYS A 755 13.00 -15.18 -23.65
CA LYS A 755 12.41 -16.54 -23.53
C LYS A 755 11.31 -16.61 -22.44
N ASN A 756 11.43 -15.77 -21.39
CA ASN A 756 10.47 -15.67 -20.30
C ASN A 756 9.29 -14.74 -20.63
N ARG A 757 9.31 -14.09 -21.78
CA ARG A 757 8.28 -13.12 -22.20
C ARG A 757 8.12 -11.95 -21.21
N LYS A 758 9.18 -11.65 -20.45
CA LYS A 758 9.19 -10.57 -19.48
C LYS A 758 9.57 -9.22 -20.11
N HIS A 759 10.58 -9.25 -20.98
CA HIS A 759 11.11 -8.04 -21.58
C HIS A 759 11.10 -8.10 -23.09
N ALA A 760 10.60 -7.02 -23.73
CA ALA A 760 10.70 -6.89 -25.17
C ALA A 760 12.18 -6.66 -25.57
N THR A 761 12.76 -7.62 -26.26
CA THR A 761 14.13 -7.55 -26.77
C THR A 761 14.23 -6.91 -28.15
N LYS A 762 13.11 -6.89 -28.88
CA LYS A 762 13.03 -6.28 -30.20
C LYS A 762 11.64 -5.71 -30.46
N VAL A 763 11.60 -4.54 -31.08
CA VAL A 763 10.36 -3.96 -31.62
C VAL A 763 10.58 -3.67 -33.08
N THR A 764 9.75 -4.26 -33.96
CA THR A 764 9.78 -4.01 -35.40
C THR A 764 8.59 -3.12 -35.76
N VAL A 765 8.84 -2.03 -36.47
CA VAL A 765 7.80 -1.12 -36.94
C VAL A 765 7.70 -1.17 -38.46
N THR A 766 6.49 -1.45 -38.96
CA THR A 766 6.18 -1.55 -40.39
C THR A 766 5.00 -0.66 -40.74
N ASN A 767 4.82 -0.35 -42.04
CA ASN A 767 3.57 0.26 -42.48
C ASN A 767 2.44 -0.79 -42.51
N THR A 768 1.24 -0.38 -42.13
CA THR A 768 0.03 -1.22 -42.24
C THR A 768 -0.32 -1.52 -43.71
N ALA A 769 -0.13 -0.56 -44.63
CA ALA A 769 -0.47 -0.63 -46.03
C ALA A 769 0.67 -1.15 -46.92
N GLY A 770 1.22 -2.34 -46.64
CA GLY A 770 2.21 -2.94 -47.54
C GLY A 770 3.44 -3.54 -46.87
N GLY A 771 3.46 -3.57 -45.55
CA GLY A 771 4.45 -4.28 -44.75
C GLY A 771 5.89 -3.75 -44.84
N ALA A 772 6.10 -2.56 -45.47
CA ALA A 772 7.44 -1.99 -45.57
C ALA A 772 7.97 -1.64 -44.20
N GLN A 773 9.11 -2.21 -43.83
CA GLN A 773 9.77 -1.95 -42.54
C GLN A 773 10.23 -0.48 -42.46
N LYS A 774 9.84 0.20 -41.39
CA LYS A 774 10.28 1.57 -41.08
C LYS A 774 11.56 1.55 -40.26
N TYR A 775 11.55 0.84 -39.17
CA TYR A 775 12.74 0.63 -38.35
C TYR A 775 12.59 -0.60 -37.44
N VAL A 776 13.73 -1.00 -36.90
CA VAL A 776 13.79 -2.02 -35.84
C VAL A 776 14.49 -1.40 -34.63
N LYS A 777 13.95 -1.61 -33.47
CA LYS A 777 14.59 -1.28 -32.19
C LYS A 777 14.96 -2.56 -31.48
N ASN A 778 16.24 -2.79 -31.21
CA ASN A 778 16.71 -3.88 -30.36
C ASN A 778 17.04 -3.34 -28.97
N ILE A 779 16.68 -4.06 -27.93
CA ILE A 779 16.80 -3.66 -26.53
C ILE A 779 17.57 -4.74 -25.79
N SER A 780 18.59 -4.33 -25.01
CA SER A 780 19.35 -5.24 -24.14
C SER A 780 19.19 -4.80 -22.69
N TYR A 781 19.21 -5.78 -21.80
CA TYR A 781 19.03 -5.60 -20.38
C TYR A 781 20.22 -6.15 -19.60
N ASP A 782 20.46 -5.64 -18.40
CA ASP A 782 21.44 -6.22 -17.47
C ASP A 782 20.82 -7.29 -16.56
N GLY A 783 21.60 -7.79 -15.63
CA GLY A 783 21.16 -8.79 -14.66
C GLY A 783 20.06 -8.33 -13.69
N TYR A 784 19.77 -7.03 -13.61
CA TYR A 784 18.71 -6.44 -12.80
C TYR A 784 17.51 -5.98 -13.63
N ASP A 785 17.41 -6.43 -14.88
CA ASP A 785 16.35 -6.08 -15.81
C ASP A 785 16.32 -4.59 -16.23
N ARG A 786 17.44 -3.85 -16.04
CA ARG A 786 17.55 -2.46 -16.47
C ARG A 786 18.05 -2.39 -17.91
N VAL A 787 17.47 -1.46 -18.70
CA VAL A 787 17.89 -1.27 -20.09
C VAL A 787 19.35 -0.78 -20.15
N THR A 788 20.20 -1.54 -20.84
CA THR A 788 21.61 -1.17 -21.05
C THR A 788 21.87 -0.67 -22.47
N THR A 789 21.12 -1.16 -23.47
CA THR A 789 21.31 -0.73 -24.85
C THR A 789 19.99 -0.69 -25.61
N GLU A 790 19.81 0.36 -26.38
CA GLU A 790 18.75 0.50 -27.36
C GLU A 790 19.39 0.81 -28.73
N ASN A 791 19.21 -0.09 -29.72
CA ASN A 791 19.72 0.08 -31.08
C ASN A 791 18.57 0.27 -32.06
N TYR A 792 18.62 1.33 -32.84
CA TYR A 792 17.65 1.64 -33.90
C TYR A 792 18.26 1.40 -35.26
N GLY A 793 17.61 0.53 -36.03
CA GLY A 793 18.11 0.08 -37.33
C GLY A 793 19.44 -0.71 -37.19
N SER A 794 20.16 -0.87 -38.28
CA SER A 794 21.47 -1.52 -38.27
C SER A 794 22.54 -0.53 -37.82
N ALA A 795 22.51 -0.13 -36.54
CA ALA A 795 23.42 0.84 -35.91
C ALA A 795 23.28 2.29 -36.43
N ILE A 796 22.13 2.66 -37.02
CA ILE A 796 21.85 4.07 -37.40
C ILE A 796 21.92 4.98 -36.17
N TYR A 797 21.32 4.55 -35.06
CA TYR A 797 21.40 5.20 -33.80
C TYR A 797 21.42 4.16 -32.68
N SER A 798 22.27 4.35 -31.70
CA SER A 798 22.20 3.57 -30.46
C SER A 798 22.39 4.44 -29.22
N ARG A 799 21.70 4.06 -28.17
CA ARG A 799 21.84 4.58 -26.81
C ARG A 799 22.33 3.46 -25.92
N THR A 800 23.45 3.65 -25.25
CA THR A 800 23.99 2.70 -24.26
C THR A 800 24.02 3.39 -22.90
N VAL A 801 23.47 2.74 -21.89
CA VAL A 801 23.44 3.18 -20.51
C VAL A 801 24.35 2.27 -19.70
N SER A 802 25.17 2.85 -18.85
CA SER A 802 25.98 2.11 -17.86
C SER A 802 25.56 2.54 -16.45
N TYR A 803 25.44 1.55 -15.59
CA TYR A 803 25.14 1.70 -14.18
C TYR A 803 26.40 1.49 -13.35
N PRO A 804 26.47 1.94 -12.08
CA PRO A 804 27.63 1.81 -11.25
C PRO A 804 28.17 0.38 -11.18
N ASP A 805 29.48 0.29 -11.01
CA ASP A 805 30.22 -0.96 -10.85
C ASP A 805 30.08 -1.89 -12.07
N SER A 806 30.12 -1.28 -13.26
CA SER A 806 29.98 -2.00 -14.56
C SER A 806 28.67 -2.78 -14.69
N ASN A 807 27.55 -2.21 -14.24
CA ASN A 807 26.22 -2.79 -14.20
C ASN A 807 26.05 -3.93 -13.16
N ASP A 808 27.00 -4.12 -12.27
CA ASP A 808 26.87 -5.11 -11.20
C ASP A 808 26.21 -4.56 -9.94
N SER A 809 26.26 -3.23 -9.74
CA SER A 809 25.56 -2.59 -8.62
C SER A 809 24.04 -2.58 -8.82
N PRO A 810 23.24 -2.84 -7.78
CA PRO A 810 21.77 -2.71 -7.83
C PRO A 810 21.29 -1.25 -7.87
N GLN A 811 22.18 -0.26 -7.80
CA GLN A 811 21.82 1.17 -7.84
C GLN A 811 21.26 1.55 -9.22
N GLU A 812 20.16 2.30 -9.22
CA GLU A 812 19.46 2.68 -10.45
C GLU A 812 20.01 3.93 -11.12
N ARG A 813 20.90 4.69 -10.46
CA ARG A 813 21.48 5.90 -11.03
C ARG A 813 22.40 5.58 -12.21
N PHE A 814 22.45 6.47 -13.18
CA PHE A 814 23.33 6.34 -14.32
C PHE A 814 24.76 6.71 -13.97
N GLU A 815 25.72 5.89 -14.35
CA GLU A 815 27.12 6.27 -14.37
C GLU A 815 27.46 6.96 -15.69
N ARG A 816 26.90 6.43 -16.81
CA ARG A 816 27.20 6.93 -18.14
C ARG A 816 26.06 6.66 -19.10
N VAL A 817 25.86 7.59 -20.04
CA VAL A 817 25.00 7.41 -21.20
C VAL A 817 25.81 7.75 -22.46
N LYS A 818 25.86 6.81 -23.41
CA LYS A 818 26.57 6.98 -24.68
C LYS A 818 25.56 6.93 -25.83
N HIS A 819 25.70 7.87 -26.75
CA HIS A 819 24.96 7.88 -28.00
C HIS A 819 25.90 7.65 -29.16
N THR A 820 25.51 6.81 -30.13
CA THR A 820 26.22 6.61 -31.39
C THR A 820 25.30 6.84 -32.57
N VAL A 821 25.86 7.38 -33.64
CA VAL A 821 25.19 7.58 -34.94
C VAL A 821 26.04 6.95 -36.02
N ASN A 822 25.47 6.05 -36.80
CA ASN A 822 26.18 5.28 -37.81
C ASN A 822 27.45 4.59 -37.27
N GLY A 823 27.37 4.05 -36.04
CA GLY A 823 28.49 3.38 -35.39
C GLY A 823 29.54 4.32 -34.79
N ILE A 824 29.43 5.63 -35.00
CA ILE A 824 30.38 6.64 -34.47
C ILE A 824 29.80 7.21 -33.19
N SER A 825 30.68 7.34 -32.16
CA SER A 825 30.27 8.00 -30.91
C SER A 825 29.91 9.47 -31.16
N ALA A 826 28.65 9.80 -30.98
CA ALA A 826 28.13 11.16 -31.12
C ALA A 826 28.30 11.94 -29.80
N SER A 827 27.94 11.32 -28.68
CA SER A 827 28.16 11.84 -27.34
C SER A 827 28.40 10.73 -26.32
N ASN A 828 29.10 11.08 -25.27
CA ASN A 828 29.32 10.23 -24.11
C ASN A 828 29.23 11.11 -22.86
N THR A 829 28.15 10.93 -22.10
CA THR A 829 27.88 11.69 -20.89
C THR A 829 28.16 10.84 -19.67
N THR A 830 28.96 11.37 -18.73
CA THR A 830 29.22 10.75 -17.43
C THR A 830 28.67 11.61 -16.33
N TYR A 831 28.19 11.00 -15.28
CA TYR A 831 27.50 11.63 -14.16
C TYR A 831 28.28 11.41 -12.87
N GLU A 832 28.43 12.44 -12.06
CA GLU A 832 28.99 12.37 -10.71
C GLU A 832 27.94 12.80 -9.70
N TYR A 833 27.94 12.11 -8.55
CA TYR A 833 26.95 12.33 -7.50
C TYR A 833 27.66 12.55 -6.17
N ASP A 834 27.01 13.26 -5.27
CA ASP A 834 27.45 13.42 -3.89
C ASP A 834 27.01 12.25 -2.99
N GLY A 835 27.33 12.34 -1.70
CA GLY A 835 26.93 11.32 -0.71
C GLY A 835 25.44 11.21 -0.43
N LEU A 836 24.63 12.12 -0.97
CA LEU A 836 23.16 12.11 -0.92
C LEU A 836 22.52 11.63 -2.25
N ASN A 837 23.34 11.11 -3.17
CA ASN A 837 22.94 10.73 -4.53
C ASN A 837 22.38 11.91 -5.38
N ARG A 838 22.72 13.16 -5.04
CA ARG A 838 22.38 14.30 -5.87
C ARG A 838 23.44 14.49 -6.95
N LEU A 839 22.99 14.82 -8.17
CA LEU A 839 23.88 15.09 -9.29
C LEU A 839 24.75 16.32 -9.02
N THR A 840 26.07 16.13 -9.03
CA THR A 840 27.03 17.25 -8.85
C THR A 840 27.68 17.67 -10.14
N LYS A 841 27.85 16.70 -11.09
CA LYS A 841 28.45 17.02 -12.39
C LYS A 841 27.89 16.13 -13.49
N GLU A 842 27.77 16.73 -14.65
CA GLU A 842 27.51 16.07 -15.92
C GLU A 842 28.64 16.45 -16.88
N LYS A 843 29.35 15.46 -17.38
CA LYS A 843 30.48 15.66 -18.30
C LYS A 843 30.17 15.07 -19.67
N VAL A 844 30.16 15.90 -20.67
CA VAL A 844 29.83 15.49 -22.05
C VAL A 844 31.07 15.55 -22.93
N GLY A 845 31.35 14.42 -23.56
CA GLY A 845 32.48 14.27 -24.48
C GLY A 845 32.14 13.33 -25.64
N LYS A 846 33.13 13.05 -26.50
CA LYS A 846 33.00 12.06 -27.58
C LYS A 846 33.36 10.64 -27.10
N SER A 847 34.08 10.52 -26.00
CA SER A 847 34.41 9.25 -25.36
C SER A 847 34.52 9.48 -23.86
N SER A 848 34.72 8.40 -23.09
CA SER A 848 34.89 8.47 -21.62
C SER A 848 36.24 9.11 -21.18
N SER A 849 37.16 9.36 -22.13
CA SER A 849 38.44 9.98 -21.80
C SER A 849 38.29 11.46 -21.53
N SER A 850 38.96 11.98 -20.53
CA SER A 850 39.02 13.40 -20.19
C SER A 850 39.52 14.26 -21.36
N SER A 851 40.36 13.71 -22.23
CA SER A 851 40.84 14.39 -23.44
C SER A 851 39.76 14.63 -24.49
N SER A 852 38.64 13.90 -24.42
CA SER A 852 37.50 14.04 -25.33
C SER A 852 36.38 14.92 -24.77
N LEU A 853 36.51 15.45 -23.53
CA LEU A 853 35.54 16.33 -22.89
C LEU A 853 35.29 17.55 -23.79
N VAL A 854 34.03 17.85 -23.99
CA VAL A 854 33.53 19.01 -24.75
C VAL A 854 33.03 20.09 -23.78
N PHE A 855 32.13 19.69 -22.87
CA PHE A 855 31.67 20.57 -21.81
C PHE A 855 31.31 19.78 -20.55
N GLU A 856 31.19 20.51 -19.44
CA GLU A 856 30.85 19.99 -18.11
C GLU A 856 29.85 20.92 -17.46
N ASN A 857 28.74 20.37 -16.96
CA ASN A 857 27.81 21.05 -16.06
C ASN A 857 28.17 20.70 -14.61
N ARG A 858 28.07 21.67 -13.71
CA ARG A 858 28.27 21.53 -12.27
C ARG A 858 27.07 22.09 -11.54
N TYR A 859 26.66 21.39 -10.51
CA TYR A 859 25.50 21.73 -9.70
C TYR A 859 25.93 21.94 -8.25
N GLU A 860 25.44 23.02 -7.64
CA GLU A 860 25.54 23.31 -6.22
C GLU A 860 24.15 23.37 -5.62
N TYR A 861 24.01 22.93 -4.39
CA TYR A 861 22.75 22.88 -3.67
C TYR A 861 22.71 23.90 -2.54
N TYR A 862 21.53 24.39 -2.19
CA TYR A 862 21.35 25.28 -1.06
C TYR A 862 21.76 24.61 0.26
N ALA A 863 22.37 25.40 1.14
CA ALA A 863 22.58 25.02 2.52
C ALA A 863 21.23 24.94 3.26
N GLY A 864 21.18 24.15 4.33
CA GLY A 864 20.06 24.09 5.25
C GLY A 864 20.23 25.10 6.40
N LYS A 865 20.19 24.60 7.64
CA LYS A 865 20.29 25.41 8.85
C LYS A 865 21.70 25.99 9.05
N SER A 866 21.78 27.27 9.32
CA SER A 866 23.05 27.96 9.54
C SER A 866 23.88 27.35 10.67
N GLY A 867 25.20 27.23 10.46
CA GLY A 867 26.13 26.66 11.43
C GLY A 867 26.09 25.13 11.57
N THR A 868 25.42 24.44 10.67
CA THR A 868 25.34 22.97 10.61
C THR A 868 25.83 22.45 9.25
N ASN A 869 25.94 21.12 9.09
CA ASN A 869 26.21 20.46 7.81
C ASN A 869 24.89 20.12 7.04
N GLU A 870 23.80 20.78 7.40
CA GLU A 870 22.52 20.61 6.75
C GLU A 870 22.53 21.25 5.37
N THR A 871 21.94 20.55 4.41
CA THR A 871 21.78 20.97 3.03
C THR A 871 20.35 20.67 2.56
N THR A 872 20.03 21.00 1.31
CA THR A 872 18.71 20.77 0.73
C THR A 872 18.77 20.00 -0.58
N GLY A 873 17.61 19.61 -1.12
CA GLY A 873 17.48 19.11 -2.49
C GLY A 873 17.37 20.20 -3.56
N LEU A 874 17.33 21.49 -3.18
CA LEU A 874 17.15 22.60 -4.10
C LEU A 874 18.49 22.99 -4.74
N VAL A 875 18.53 23.01 -6.07
CA VAL A 875 19.70 23.48 -6.83
C VAL A 875 19.82 24.98 -6.61
N ARG A 876 20.97 25.41 -6.08
CA ARG A 876 21.30 26.83 -5.93
C ARG A 876 21.91 27.39 -7.19
N LYS A 877 22.88 26.66 -7.78
CA LYS A 877 23.70 27.17 -8.86
C LYS A 877 23.99 26.05 -9.86
N GLU A 878 23.96 26.43 -11.13
CA GLU A 878 24.39 25.61 -12.26
C GLU A 878 25.42 26.36 -13.06
N GLU A 879 26.56 25.73 -13.35
CA GLU A 879 27.62 26.30 -14.16
C GLU A 879 28.01 25.34 -15.26
N TYR A 880 28.23 25.85 -16.45
CA TYR A 880 28.82 25.03 -17.50
C TYR A 880 30.17 25.57 -17.97
N TYR A 881 31.06 24.66 -18.25
CA TYR A 881 32.45 24.89 -18.67
C TYR A 881 32.70 24.23 -20.01
N LEU A 882 33.41 24.91 -20.87
CA LEU A 882 33.91 24.38 -22.11
C LEU A 882 35.31 23.78 -21.93
N LYS A 883 35.68 22.84 -22.79
CA LYS A 883 36.99 22.20 -22.78
C LYS A 883 38.09 23.21 -22.77
N ASN A 884 39.09 23.04 -21.89
CA ASN A 884 40.28 23.88 -21.74
C ASN A 884 39.99 25.33 -21.28
N ILE A 885 38.77 25.62 -20.81
CA ILE A 885 38.41 26.94 -20.28
C ILE A 885 38.12 26.77 -18.79
N THR A 886 38.86 27.51 -17.97
CA THR A 886 38.78 27.44 -16.51
C THR A 886 37.65 28.28 -15.91
N ALA A 887 37.22 29.33 -16.65
CA ALA A 887 36.09 30.14 -16.24
C ALA A 887 34.78 29.55 -16.76
N PRO A 888 33.68 29.64 -16.01
CA PRO A 888 32.37 29.18 -16.50
C PRO A 888 31.95 30.04 -17.71
N GLN A 889 31.39 29.40 -18.70
CA GLN A 889 30.80 30.02 -19.90
C GLN A 889 29.31 30.30 -19.75
N GLY A 890 28.71 29.71 -18.75
CA GLY A 890 27.39 30.05 -18.23
C GLY A 890 27.39 29.79 -16.74
N SER A 891 26.72 30.64 -16.01
CA SER A 891 26.52 30.51 -14.56
C SER A 891 25.13 31.06 -14.22
N ILE A 892 24.29 30.16 -13.71
CA ILE A 892 22.91 30.44 -13.38
C ILE A 892 22.71 30.18 -11.90
N GLU A 893 22.06 31.09 -11.20
CA GLU A 893 21.64 30.91 -9.82
C GLU A 893 20.09 30.93 -9.76
N TYR A 894 19.51 30.02 -9.01
CA TYR A 894 18.07 29.90 -8.82
C TYR A 894 17.68 30.45 -7.46
N GLU A 895 16.61 31.24 -7.40
CA GLU A 895 15.94 31.62 -6.16
C GLU A 895 14.56 30.96 -6.07
N TYR A 896 14.14 30.68 -4.84
CA TYR A 896 12.89 29.98 -4.58
C TYR A 896 12.05 30.71 -3.54
N ASP A 897 10.71 30.65 -3.71
CA ASP A 897 9.80 31.05 -2.64
C ASP A 897 9.76 30.00 -1.53
N ALA A 898 8.98 30.26 -0.49
CA ALA A 898 8.89 29.35 0.65
C ALA A 898 8.26 27.99 0.29
N ASN A 899 7.45 27.91 -0.76
CA ASN A 899 6.85 26.68 -1.27
C ASN A 899 7.76 25.92 -2.25
N GLY A 900 8.93 26.46 -2.57
CA GLY A 900 9.89 25.84 -3.51
C GLY A 900 9.66 26.20 -4.98
N ASN A 901 8.79 27.16 -5.30
CA ASN A 901 8.66 27.66 -6.67
C ASN A 901 9.85 28.55 -7.03
N VAL A 902 10.39 28.41 -8.25
CA VAL A 902 11.47 29.28 -8.74
C VAL A 902 10.97 30.72 -8.92
N THR A 903 11.50 31.68 -8.17
CA THR A 903 11.13 33.09 -8.26
C THR A 903 12.05 33.90 -9.16
N GLU A 904 13.31 33.50 -9.25
CA GLU A 904 14.27 34.12 -10.14
C GLU A 904 15.30 33.12 -10.66
N ILE A 905 15.66 33.27 -11.92
CA ILE A 905 16.81 32.64 -12.55
C ILE A 905 17.78 33.79 -12.88
N LYS A 906 18.86 33.87 -12.13
CA LYS A 906 19.90 34.90 -12.30
C LYS A 906 21.00 34.37 -13.21
N ASN A 907 21.27 35.06 -14.26
CA ASN A 907 22.49 34.82 -15.02
C ASN A 907 23.64 35.65 -14.43
N LEU A 908 24.57 34.96 -13.78
CA LEU A 908 25.66 35.61 -13.04
C LEU A 908 26.73 36.22 -13.95
N LEU A 909 26.75 35.88 -15.23
CA LEU A 909 27.67 36.43 -16.21
C LEU A 909 27.07 37.63 -16.98
N ASP A 910 25.73 37.69 -17.04
CA ASP A 910 25.01 38.73 -17.77
C ASP A 910 23.63 38.97 -17.16
N THR A 911 23.52 39.90 -16.24
CA THR A 911 22.25 40.21 -15.54
C THR A 911 21.13 40.65 -16.46
N GLY A 912 21.45 41.12 -17.70
CA GLY A 912 20.46 41.40 -18.74
C GLY A 912 19.72 40.14 -19.23
N LYS A 913 20.13 38.95 -18.79
CA LYS A 913 19.49 37.67 -19.14
C LYS A 913 18.74 37.06 -17.98
N ASN A 914 18.47 37.77 -16.91
CA ASN A 914 17.68 37.27 -15.79
C ASN A 914 16.23 36.96 -16.23
N VAL A 915 15.62 36.03 -15.53
CA VAL A 915 14.18 35.71 -15.66
C VAL A 915 13.58 35.70 -14.26
N SER A 916 12.45 36.37 -14.06
CA SER A 916 11.74 36.37 -12.79
C SER A 916 10.32 35.84 -12.93
N TYR A 917 9.80 35.25 -11.87
CA TYR A 917 8.50 34.61 -11.84
C TYR A 917 7.71 35.03 -10.60
N GLU A 918 6.38 35.21 -10.78
CA GLU A 918 5.44 35.45 -9.68
C GLU A 918 4.33 34.41 -9.70
N TYR A 919 3.87 34.01 -8.52
CA TYR A 919 2.88 32.96 -8.34
C TYR A 919 1.72 33.44 -7.47
N ASP A 920 0.52 32.92 -7.75
CA ASP A 920 -0.64 33.14 -6.90
C ASP A 920 -0.65 32.18 -5.67
N SER A 921 -1.70 32.29 -4.84
CA SER A 921 -1.87 31.46 -3.64
C SER A 921 -2.14 29.96 -3.92
N LEU A 922 -2.30 29.59 -5.17
CA LEU A 922 -2.44 28.20 -5.63
C LEU A 922 -1.15 27.71 -6.33
N ASN A 923 -0.03 28.43 -6.19
CA ASN A 923 1.27 28.18 -6.84
C ASN A 923 1.18 28.17 -8.38
N ARG A 924 0.21 28.90 -8.98
CA ARG A 924 0.11 29.07 -10.43
C ARG A 924 0.91 30.29 -10.86
N LEU A 925 1.65 30.18 -11.96
CA LEU A 925 2.46 31.26 -12.53
C LEU A 925 1.57 32.41 -13.00
N THR A 926 1.68 33.59 -12.39
CA THR A 926 0.90 34.78 -12.77
C THR A 926 1.70 35.73 -13.63
N LYS A 927 3.03 35.71 -13.51
CA LYS A 927 3.89 36.59 -14.25
C LYS A 927 5.25 35.97 -14.51
N GLU A 928 5.78 36.20 -15.71
CA GLU A 928 7.15 35.88 -16.11
C GLU A 928 7.76 37.14 -16.73
N THR A 929 8.91 37.58 -16.26
CA THR A 929 9.66 38.69 -16.86
C THR A 929 10.99 38.12 -17.36
N ASN A 930 11.21 38.15 -18.66
CA ASN A 930 12.44 37.69 -19.31
C ASN A 930 13.18 38.88 -19.89
N PHE A 931 14.24 39.28 -19.20
CA PHE A 931 15.03 40.43 -19.58
C PHE A 931 15.85 40.16 -20.84
N ALA A 932 16.26 38.90 -21.12
CA ALA A 932 17.06 38.56 -22.29
C ALA A 932 16.39 38.91 -23.61
N ILE A 933 15.06 38.73 -23.66
CA ILE A 933 14.26 39.01 -24.86
C ILE A 933 13.39 40.27 -24.72
N GLY A 934 13.46 40.93 -23.55
CA GLY A 934 12.70 42.13 -23.25
C GLY A 934 11.22 41.96 -23.25
N ASN A 935 10.74 40.83 -22.73
CA ASN A 935 9.32 40.48 -22.64
C ASN A 935 8.91 40.22 -21.21
N GLU A 936 7.67 40.65 -20.90
CA GLU A 936 6.95 40.27 -19.70
C GLU A 936 5.64 39.59 -20.11
N TRP A 937 5.37 38.40 -19.60
CA TRP A 937 4.09 37.71 -19.81
C TRP A 937 3.29 37.68 -18.52
N ARG A 938 1.99 38.02 -18.63
CA ARG A 938 1.03 37.91 -17.54
C ARG A 938 -0.02 36.86 -17.89
N TYR A 939 -0.29 36.02 -16.93
CA TYR A 939 -1.21 34.89 -17.09
C TYR A 939 -2.45 35.12 -16.22
N THR A 940 -3.62 34.97 -16.82
CA THR A 940 -4.87 34.93 -16.11
C THR A 940 -5.49 33.57 -16.31
N TYR A 941 -6.05 33.07 -15.23
CA TYR A 941 -6.59 31.71 -15.21
C TYR A 941 -8.10 31.77 -15.04
N ASP A 942 -8.81 30.86 -15.69
CA ASP A 942 -10.15 30.52 -15.27
C ASP A 942 -10.12 29.78 -13.93
N ASN A 943 -11.30 29.49 -13.48
CA ASN A 943 -11.49 28.82 -12.23
C ASN A 943 -11.06 27.34 -12.25
N GLY A 944 -10.96 26.71 -13.42
CA GLY A 944 -10.44 25.37 -13.64
C GLY A 944 -8.92 25.27 -13.72
N GLY A 945 -8.22 26.42 -13.65
CA GLY A 945 -6.75 26.48 -13.79
C GLY A 945 -6.28 26.59 -15.25
N ASN A 946 -7.20 26.71 -16.23
CA ASN A 946 -6.80 26.94 -17.62
C ASN A 946 -6.39 28.40 -17.82
N ILE A 947 -5.36 28.61 -18.62
CA ILE A 947 -4.95 29.96 -18.99
C ILE A 947 -6.02 30.55 -19.91
N THR A 948 -6.73 31.57 -19.43
CA THR A 948 -7.75 32.31 -20.21
C THR A 948 -7.16 33.51 -20.97
N LYS A 949 -6.03 33.99 -20.48
CA LYS A 949 -5.38 35.14 -21.06
C LYS A 949 -3.88 35.09 -20.84
N LYS A 950 -3.12 35.27 -21.90
CA LYS A 950 -1.67 35.54 -21.88
C LYS A 950 -1.45 36.88 -22.52
N GLU A 951 -0.91 37.81 -21.78
CA GLU A 951 -0.64 39.17 -22.25
C GLU A 951 0.87 39.36 -22.28
N GLU A 952 1.35 39.98 -23.34
CA GLU A 952 2.75 40.32 -23.50
C GLU A 952 2.95 41.82 -23.36
N TYR A 953 3.92 42.19 -22.55
CA TYR A 953 4.30 43.57 -22.27
C TYR A 953 5.80 43.77 -22.54
N ASN A 954 6.18 45.00 -22.79
CA ASN A 954 7.58 45.39 -22.75
C ASN A 954 7.93 45.79 -21.31
N PRO A 955 8.84 45.12 -20.62
CA PRO A 955 9.16 45.40 -19.22
C PRO A 955 9.80 46.80 -19.02
N ALA A 956 10.45 47.33 -20.03
CA ALA A 956 11.08 48.67 -19.96
C ALA A 956 10.06 49.82 -20.10
N THR A 957 8.98 49.62 -20.82
CA THR A 957 7.97 50.66 -21.11
C THR A 957 6.62 50.35 -20.47
N TYR A 958 6.41 49.15 -19.95
CA TYR A 958 5.13 48.62 -19.47
C TYR A 958 3.97 48.72 -20.51
N CYS A 959 4.32 48.87 -21.80
CA CYS A 959 3.35 48.90 -22.87
C CYS A 959 3.03 47.45 -23.30
N ARG A 960 1.73 47.15 -23.41
CA ARG A 960 1.26 45.87 -23.95
C ARG A 960 1.71 45.77 -25.41
N ARG A 961 2.34 44.65 -25.79
CA ARG A 961 2.64 44.37 -27.18
C ARG A 961 1.34 43.88 -27.85
N GLN A 962 1.03 44.44 -28.98
CA GLN A 962 -0.19 44.13 -29.75
C GLN A 962 -0.05 42.78 -30.48
#